data_3c7f315e8f929904840d5075fe564587
#
_entry.id   3c7f315e8f929904840d5075fe564587
#
_cell.length_a   1.000
_cell.length_b   1.000
_cell.length_c   1.000
_cell.angle_alpha   90.00
_cell.angle_beta   90.00
_cell.angle_gamma   90.00
#
_symmetry.space_group_name_H-M   'P 1'
#
loop_
_entity.id
_entity.type
_entity.pdbx_description
1 polymer ?
#
loop_
_entity_poly.entity_id
_entity_poly.type
_entity_poly.pdbx_seq_one_letter_code
_entity_poly.pdbx_strand_id
1 'polypeptide(L)'
;MATKKRPFDRLFTQLQDIKDERGRHLNTVLWSKQGDCSVILEIKNPVPRFSTDAELYMQFCDVLSNIVQTLGEGYALQKQDIFCKKGYHHDIPPEMEFLSQSYFRYFEGREYTDIRTFLVITQEASKNMFVKYDPKKWLDFHAKVAKVCDILSDKNIWFYKLNKTDVNDYLHRFMTINFREGAYSVNNFKASDEFLTIGDRAVRSFSLVDVDVIDMPTVVKPFLPVPVNGYRIATDLFGFLTNVPFADCIIYNQVIQIPAQQKLKRKLESKSKRHGSMPDPSNKIAKADIDAVLDMLAADNKLLVNTNYNIIVSCPLNKVTPVSSFIETKLYGCGIMPSRTAYNQLELFQASFPGNAYNFNPDYDLFLTLSDAAVCLFFKEHTKQTELSPLLVYYTDRDGLPIGIDFTGKEGKVKHTNNANFLCIGPSGSGKSFHMNSVVRQLLIQDTDIVLVDTGDSYEGICRYYHGTYITYSKERPISMNPFKITRQEYEDNFGEKKNFLKTLIFLIYIGEKAPDDVEELIVNQVIVEYYEAYFHPFEKFTEQERQDIIHLLTLKDKMNGEYDKFEEELEKKYAEQEKEPVAEPEVEEPEPAVSDEEKERRDKEKKRRWVEKLTNLANDSAASEGEVAAAENQLSRLTPEVMEGTYLMKLNEEVDRMEERRRKLKVTTLSFNSFYDFAIERIPQICKDKNVTFRIADFSALLSRFYKGGELEYTLNNDADASLFEQKFVVFEIDKIKEDPVLFPIVVLIIMDVFLQKMRLKKGRKAIIIEEAWKAVATPRMAAYLQFLFKTVRKFNGIAGVVTQELEDLLSSDILKKAVVANADVTILLDQSKFKDNYQDVTEQLGLTQVQLQQIFTINQLKNKEGRAYFREVWIRRGDTWDVFGVEEPPECYWAYTTERLEKEALKIYEAHFGNIQQAIIEIEKDRKKAQVGKYLDFARQVNNHQNIMSLW
;
A
#
# COMPACT_ATOMS: atom_id res chain seq x y z
N MET A 1 -26.67 42.07 -50.11
CA MET A 1 -25.82 40.92 -50.57
C MET A 1 -25.18 40.33 -49.38
N ALA A 2 -25.61 39.16 -48.95
CA ALA A 2 -24.94 38.43 -47.91
C ALA A 2 -23.54 38.04 -48.39
N THR A 3 -22.47 38.55 -47.77
CA THR A 3 -21.13 38.21 -48.09
C THR A 3 -20.99 36.71 -47.72
N LYS A 4 -20.79 35.85 -48.72
CA LYS A 4 -20.46 34.41 -48.47
C LYS A 4 -19.30 34.37 -47.51
N LYS A 5 -19.55 33.96 -46.25
CA LYS A 5 -18.48 33.68 -45.27
C LYS A 5 -17.56 32.62 -45.87
N ARG A 6 -16.30 32.96 -46.07
CA ARG A 6 -15.30 31.94 -46.45
C ARG A 6 -15.07 30.98 -45.29
N PRO A 7 -14.83 29.69 -45.53
CA PRO A 7 -14.62 28.68 -44.45
C PRO A 7 -13.57 29.09 -43.41
N PHE A 8 -12.57 29.87 -43.82
CA PHE A 8 -11.50 30.36 -42.95
C PHE A 8 -11.24 31.83 -43.11
N ASP A 9 -12.28 32.63 -42.93
CA ASP A 9 -12.08 34.07 -42.70
C ASP A 9 -11.30 34.19 -41.36
N ARG A 10 -10.44 35.20 -41.27
CA ARG A 10 -9.60 35.42 -40.09
C ARG A 10 -10.47 35.55 -38.85
N LEU A 11 -10.47 34.53 -37.98
CA LEU A 11 -11.22 34.48 -36.71
C LEU A 11 -10.55 35.29 -35.62
N PHE A 12 -9.21 35.30 -35.62
CA PHE A 12 -8.40 35.92 -34.59
C PHE A 12 -7.44 36.96 -35.19
N THR A 13 -7.13 37.98 -34.42
CA THR A 13 -6.25 39.08 -34.85
C THR A 13 -4.83 38.90 -34.38
N GLN A 14 -4.62 38.54 -33.11
CA GLN A 14 -3.31 38.34 -32.51
C GLN A 14 -3.35 37.49 -31.24
N LEU A 15 -2.15 36.97 -30.85
CA LEU A 15 -1.81 36.41 -29.56
C LEU A 15 -0.84 37.34 -28.85
N GLN A 16 -1.13 37.71 -27.63
CA GLN A 16 -0.32 38.60 -26.81
C GLN A 16 0.05 37.96 -25.49
N ASP A 17 1.35 37.84 -25.25
CA ASP A 17 1.85 37.42 -23.93
C ASP A 17 1.90 38.60 -22.98
N ILE A 18 1.26 38.45 -21.84
CA ILE A 18 1.28 39.41 -20.74
C ILE A 18 2.24 38.92 -19.69
N LYS A 19 3.17 39.81 -19.29
CA LYS A 19 4.16 39.53 -18.23
C LYS A 19 3.93 40.45 -17.04
N ASP A 20 4.28 39.98 -15.85
CA ASP A 20 4.29 40.80 -14.66
C ASP A 20 5.49 41.78 -14.65
N GLU A 21 5.54 42.65 -13.65
CA GLU A 21 6.64 43.64 -13.50
C GLU A 21 8.04 42.99 -13.35
N ARG A 22 8.09 41.69 -12.98
CA ARG A 22 9.32 40.89 -12.87
C ARG A 22 9.64 40.10 -14.13
N GLY A 23 8.89 40.31 -15.22
CA GLY A 23 9.08 39.63 -16.50
C GLY A 23 8.55 38.19 -16.56
N ARG A 24 7.86 37.69 -15.53
CA ARG A 24 7.27 36.36 -15.51
C ARG A 24 5.98 36.34 -16.32
N HIS A 25 5.75 35.26 -17.06
CA HIS A 25 4.53 35.06 -17.83
C HIS A 25 3.30 35.05 -16.91
N LEU A 26 2.36 35.97 -17.18
CA LEU A 26 1.11 36.08 -16.43
C LEU A 26 -0.02 35.33 -17.13
N ASN A 27 -0.31 35.71 -18.37
CA ASN A 27 -1.32 35.11 -19.22
C ASN A 27 -0.96 35.32 -20.70
N THR A 28 -1.42 34.43 -21.59
CA THR A 28 -1.46 34.63 -23.02
C THR A 28 -2.89 34.99 -23.42
N VAL A 29 -3.11 36.12 -24.05
CA VAL A 29 -4.44 36.60 -24.46
C VAL A 29 -4.61 36.43 -25.96
N LEU A 30 -5.68 35.74 -26.33
CA LEU A 30 -6.16 35.57 -27.70
C LEU A 30 -7.20 36.63 -28.01
N TRP A 31 -6.98 37.45 -29.05
CA TRP A 31 -7.89 38.47 -29.51
C TRP A 31 -8.69 37.98 -30.70
N SER A 32 -10.04 38.02 -30.61
CA SER A 32 -10.91 37.74 -31.73
C SER A 32 -10.93 38.91 -32.74
N LYS A 33 -11.45 38.65 -33.93
CA LYS A 33 -11.65 39.72 -34.98
C LYS A 33 -12.61 40.80 -34.48
N GLN A 34 -13.50 40.48 -33.58
CA GLN A 34 -14.51 41.39 -33.02
C GLN A 34 -13.99 42.18 -31.83
N GLY A 35 -12.80 41.82 -31.32
CA GLY A 35 -12.16 42.47 -30.18
C GLY A 35 -12.43 41.81 -28.86
N ASP A 36 -13.05 40.61 -28.84
CA ASP A 36 -13.15 39.81 -27.63
C ASP A 36 -11.76 39.30 -27.19
N CYS A 37 -11.50 39.22 -25.91
CA CYS A 37 -10.24 38.72 -25.38
C CYS A 37 -10.46 37.45 -24.55
N SER A 38 -9.60 36.46 -24.79
CA SER A 38 -9.72 35.17 -24.20
C SER A 38 -8.41 34.67 -23.58
N VAL A 39 -8.50 34.00 -22.45
CA VAL A 39 -7.42 33.22 -21.84
C VAL A 39 -7.81 31.76 -21.81
N ILE A 40 -6.90 30.89 -22.16
CA ILE A 40 -7.10 29.44 -22.23
C ILE A 40 -6.32 28.74 -21.16
N LEU A 41 -7.01 27.87 -20.40
CA LEU A 41 -6.45 26.99 -19.40
C LEU A 41 -6.65 25.54 -19.83
N GLU A 42 -5.64 24.70 -19.71
CA GLU A 42 -5.86 23.25 -19.72
C GLU A 42 -6.14 22.83 -18.27
N ILE A 43 -7.18 22.04 -18.03
CA ILE A 43 -7.57 21.57 -16.71
C ILE A 43 -7.70 20.05 -16.72
N LYS A 44 -7.61 19.44 -15.54
CA LYS A 44 -7.99 18.04 -15.36
C LYS A 44 -9.35 17.99 -14.68
N ASN A 45 -10.34 17.38 -15.33
CA ASN A 45 -11.64 17.16 -14.68
C ASN A 45 -11.46 16.38 -13.38
N PRO A 46 -12.16 16.73 -12.28
CA PRO A 46 -11.87 16.13 -10.98
C PRO A 46 -12.46 14.73 -10.77
N VAL A 47 -13.46 14.33 -11.56
CA VAL A 47 -14.17 13.06 -11.35
C VAL A 47 -13.48 11.92 -12.10
N PRO A 48 -12.92 10.88 -11.39
CA PRO A 48 -12.41 9.69 -12.06
C PRO A 48 -13.55 8.93 -12.75
N ARG A 49 -13.31 8.38 -13.92
CA ARG A 49 -14.29 7.50 -14.57
C ARG A 49 -14.60 6.30 -13.68
N PHE A 50 -15.89 5.93 -13.62
CA PHE A 50 -16.42 4.84 -12.78
C PHE A 50 -16.21 5.06 -11.26
N SER A 51 -16.12 6.30 -10.81
CA SER A 51 -15.91 6.62 -9.39
C SER A 51 -17.03 6.13 -8.47
N THR A 52 -18.24 5.94 -9.01
CA THR A 52 -19.48 5.65 -8.25
C THR A 52 -19.92 6.74 -7.28
N ASP A 53 -19.11 7.75 -7.05
CA ASP A 53 -19.37 8.83 -6.11
C ASP A 53 -20.16 9.95 -6.77
N ALA A 54 -21.46 10.01 -6.46
CA ALA A 54 -22.37 11.05 -6.94
C ALA A 54 -22.03 12.46 -6.43
N GLU A 55 -21.39 12.53 -5.24
CA GLU A 55 -21.06 13.81 -4.61
C GLU A 55 -19.95 14.54 -5.38
N LEU A 56 -18.97 13.83 -5.93
CA LEU A 56 -17.91 14.44 -6.74
C LEU A 56 -18.48 15.18 -7.97
N TYR A 57 -19.52 14.61 -8.60
CA TYR A 57 -20.19 15.27 -9.72
C TYR A 57 -20.91 16.55 -9.28
N MET A 58 -21.58 16.54 -8.14
CA MET A 58 -22.25 17.71 -7.59
C MET A 58 -21.23 18.78 -7.18
N GLN A 59 -20.18 18.42 -6.47
CA GLN A 59 -19.12 19.36 -6.08
C GLN A 59 -18.47 20.06 -7.27
N PHE A 60 -18.25 19.34 -8.38
CA PHE A 60 -17.70 19.98 -9.57
C PHE A 60 -18.70 20.90 -10.26
N CYS A 61 -20.00 20.59 -10.26
CA CYS A 61 -21.02 21.53 -10.70
C CYS A 61 -21.02 22.82 -9.85
N ASP A 62 -20.87 22.70 -8.54
CA ASP A 62 -20.77 23.85 -7.65
C ASP A 62 -19.54 24.73 -7.96
N VAL A 63 -18.38 24.09 -8.24
CA VAL A 63 -17.17 24.80 -8.68
C VAL A 63 -17.43 25.58 -9.97
N LEU A 64 -18.04 24.95 -10.97
CA LEU A 64 -18.37 25.60 -12.26
C LEU A 64 -19.39 26.73 -12.08
N SER A 65 -20.42 26.53 -11.25
CA SER A 65 -21.38 27.58 -10.89
C SER A 65 -20.70 28.79 -10.24
N ASN A 66 -19.79 28.55 -9.30
CA ASN A 66 -19.00 29.60 -8.64
C ASN A 66 -18.10 30.35 -9.63
N ILE A 67 -17.52 29.66 -10.62
CA ILE A 67 -16.76 30.29 -11.70
C ILE A 67 -17.67 31.19 -12.53
N VAL A 68 -18.86 30.70 -12.94
CA VAL A 68 -19.83 31.50 -13.73
C VAL A 68 -20.27 32.74 -12.94
N GLN A 69 -20.60 32.64 -11.66
CA GLN A 69 -20.95 33.75 -10.80
C GLN A 69 -19.80 34.76 -10.65
N THR A 70 -18.56 34.29 -10.50
CA THR A 70 -17.37 35.14 -10.38
C THR A 70 -17.09 35.92 -11.65
N LEU A 71 -17.29 35.30 -12.80
CA LEU A 71 -17.14 35.96 -14.10
C LEU A 71 -18.19 37.06 -14.29
N GLY A 72 -19.49 36.74 -14.08
CA GLY A 72 -20.57 37.69 -14.15
C GLY A 72 -20.85 38.22 -15.59
N GLU A 73 -21.65 39.29 -15.67
CA GLU A 73 -22.12 39.86 -16.97
C GLU A 73 -20.98 40.28 -17.92
N GLY A 74 -21.15 40.00 -19.20
CA GLY A 74 -20.19 40.32 -20.26
C GLY A 74 -19.03 39.35 -20.39
N TYR A 75 -19.13 38.17 -19.76
CA TYR A 75 -18.19 37.08 -19.91
C TYR A 75 -18.83 35.83 -20.49
N ALA A 76 -18.01 35.01 -21.13
CA ALA A 76 -18.37 33.65 -21.52
C ALA A 76 -17.39 32.68 -20.98
N LEU A 77 -17.91 31.54 -20.48
CA LEU A 77 -17.16 30.35 -20.12
C LEU A 77 -17.39 29.32 -21.20
N GLN A 78 -16.29 28.89 -21.85
CA GLN A 78 -16.32 27.80 -22.82
C GLN A 78 -15.46 26.67 -22.29
N LYS A 79 -16.04 25.47 -22.15
CA LYS A 79 -15.34 24.26 -21.78
C LYS A 79 -15.34 23.31 -22.96
N GLN A 80 -14.18 22.75 -23.27
CA GLN A 80 -14.00 21.79 -24.35
C GLN A 80 -13.37 20.53 -23.83
N ASP A 81 -14.09 19.41 -23.92
CA ASP A 81 -13.60 18.09 -23.64
C ASP A 81 -13.29 17.37 -24.94
N ILE A 82 -12.06 16.94 -25.10
CA ILE A 82 -11.54 16.34 -26.32
C ILE A 82 -11.27 14.88 -26.08
N PHE A 83 -12.01 14.03 -26.77
CA PHE A 83 -11.90 12.59 -26.75
C PHE A 83 -11.14 12.15 -28.00
N CYS A 84 -9.88 11.73 -27.82
CA CYS A 84 -9.04 11.36 -28.93
C CYS A 84 -8.61 9.90 -28.81
N LYS A 85 -8.83 9.11 -29.87
CA LYS A 85 -8.35 7.72 -29.93
C LYS A 85 -6.84 7.70 -30.12
N LYS A 86 -6.14 7.04 -29.19
CA LYS A 86 -4.69 6.83 -29.19
C LYS A 86 -4.39 5.35 -29.09
N GLY A 87 -3.25 4.93 -29.62
CA GLY A 87 -2.68 3.60 -29.33
C GLY A 87 -1.79 3.69 -28.11
N TYR A 88 -1.90 2.72 -27.21
CA TYR A 88 -0.99 2.61 -26.08
C TYR A 88 0.43 2.32 -26.60
N HIS A 89 1.40 3.02 -26.06
CA HIS A 89 2.82 2.81 -26.35
C HIS A 89 3.61 2.88 -25.03
N HIS A 90 4.57 2.00 -24.89
CA HIS A 90 5.51 2.00 -23.77
C HIS A 90 6.91 1.75 -24.26
N ASP A 91 7.87 2.57 -23.80
CA ASP A 91 9.28 2.34 -24.11
C ASP A 91 9.75 1.03 -23.49
N ILE A 92 10.20 0.10 -24.31
CA ILE A 92 10.67 -1.21 -23.89
C ILE A 92 12.18 -1.28 -24.11
N PRO A 93 13.02 -0.96 -23.09
CA PRO A 93 14.47 -1.12 -23.20
C PRO A 93 14.85 -2.58 -23.48
N PRO A 94 15.91 -2.84 -24.26
CA PRO A 94 16.35 -4.20 -24.57
C PRO A 94 16.70 -5.05 -23.35
N GLU A 95 17.18 -4.41 -22.29
CA GLU A 95 17.54 -5.02 -20.99
C GLU A 95 16.37 -5.30 -20.08
N MET A 96 15.15 -4.89 -20.46
CA MET A 96 13.96 -5.17 -19.66
C MET A 96 13.74 -6.69 -19.53
N GLU A 97 13.33 -7.14 -18.37
CA GLU A 97 13.03 -8.54 -18.07
C GLU A 97 11.92 -9.09 -19.01
N PHE A 98 12.02 -10.37 -19.41
CA PHE A 98 11.18 -10.96 -20.46
C PHE A 98 9.68 -10.91 -20.19
N LEU A 99 9.20 -11.25 -18.97
CA LEU A 99 7.77 -11.20 -18.65
C LEU A 99 7.26 -9.76 -18.67
N SER A 100 8.08 -8.80 -18.28
CA SER A 100 7.76 -7.37 -18.37
C SER A 100 7.71 -6.89 -19.81
N GLN A 101 8.65 -7.32 -20.65
CA GLN A 101 8.58 -7.07 -22.09
C GLN A 101 7.28 -7.64 -22.69
N SER A 102 6.94 -8.88 -22.32
CA SER A 102 5.70 -9.54 -22.79
C SER A 102 4.46 -8.77 -22.34
N TYR A 103 4.47 -8.27 -21.09
CA TYR A 103 3.39 -7.44 -20.57
C TYR A 103 3.17 -6.19 -21.43
N PHE A 104 4.18 -5.37 -21.63
CA PHE A 104 4.02 -4.12 -22.39
C PHE A 104 3.75 -4.36 -23.88
N ARG A 105 4.36 -5.41 -24.49
CA ARG A 105 4.06 -5.81 -25.88
C ARG A 105 2.61 -6.29 -26.07
N TYR A 106 2.03 -6.93 -25.06
CA TYR A 106 0.63 -7.36 -25.11
C TYR A 106 -0.35 -6.18 -25.23
N PHE A 107 0.01 -5.06 -24.64
CA PHE A 107 -0.79 -3.84 -24.69
C PHE A 107 -0.39 -2.89 -25.84
N GLU A 108 0.72 -3.13 -26.51
CA GLU A 108 1.22 -2.26 -27.59
C GLU A 108 0.18 -2.07 -28.68
N GLY A 109 -0.09 -0.81 -29.04
CA GLY A 109 -1.09 -0.45 -30.03
C GLY A 109 -2.55 -0.59 -29.57
N ARG A 110 -2.84 -1.00 -28.33
CA ARG A 110 -4.20 -1.10 -27.81
C ARG A 110 -4.85 0.28 -27.82
N GLU A 111 -5.97 0.37 -28.53
CA GLU A 111 -6.71 1.63 -28.64
C GLU A 111 -7.36 2.01 -27.30
N TYR A 112 -7.18 3.24 -26.91
CA TYR A 112 -7.85 3.87 -25.77
C TYR A 112 -8.29 5.29 -26.11
N THR A 113 -9.19 5.86 -25.31
CA THR A 113 -9.64 7.25 -25.47
C THR A 113 -8.95 8.12 -24.44
N ASP A 114 -8.09 9.03 -24.92
CA ASP A 114 -7.51 10.08 -24.09
C ASP A 114 -8.48 11.25 -23.97
N ILE A 115 -8.60 11.83 -22.78
CA ILE A 115 -9.50 12.96 -22.49
C ILE A 115 -8.65 14.15 -22.07
N ARG A 116 -8.67 15.21 -22.88
CA ARG A 116 -8.08 16.51 -22.55
C ARG A 116 -9.17 17.54 -22.40
N THR A 117 -9.07 18.39 -21.39
CA THR A 117 -10.08 19.40 -21.09
C THR A 117 -9.46 20.79 -21.11
N PHE A 118 -10.09 21.69 -21.84
CA PHE A 118 -9.71 23.09 -21.91
C PHE A 118 -10.85 23.99 -21.42
N LEU A 119 -10.49 25.00 -20.65
CA LEU A 119 -11.39 26.04 -20.14
C LEU A 119 -10.98 27.38 -20.72
N VAL A 120 -11.88 27.99 -21.47
CA VAL A 120 -11.64 29.27 -22.13
C VAL A 120 -12.51 30.33 -21.47
N ILE A 121 -11.88 31.37 -20.97
CA ILE A 121 -12.53 32.51 -20.33
C ILE A 121 -12.49 33.68 -21.34
N THR A 122 -13.63 34.11 -21.80
CA THR A 122 -13.73 35.18 -22.80
C THR A 122 -14.48 36.40 -22.26
N GLN A 123 -13.92 37.59 -22.42
CA GLN A 123 -14.58 38.85 -22.16
C GLN A 123 -15.13 39.41 -23.46
N GLU A 124 -16.45 39.75 -23.47
CA GLU A 124 -17.15 40.33 -24.64
C GLU A 124 -16.60 41.72 -24.98
N ALA A 125 -16.32 41.93 -26.24
CA ALA A 125 -15.97 43.24 -26.76
C ALA A 125 -17.13 44.25 -26.62
N SER A 126 -16.77 45.51 -26.44
CA SER A 126 -17.77 46.58 -26.45
C SER A 126 -18.39 46.70 -27.86
N LYS A 127 -19.71 46.60 -27.95
CA LYS A 127 -20.46 46.71 -29.26
C LYS A 127 -20.50 48.13 -29.86
N ASN A 128 -19.58 48.99 -29.50
CA ASN A 128 -19.47 50.33 -30.08
C ASN A 128 -18.74 50.28 -31.41
N MET A 129 -19.06 51.21 -32.31
CA MET A 129 -18.53 51.34 -33.68
C MET A 129 -16.98 51.46 -33.70
N PHE A 130 -16.36 51.82 -32.60
CA PHE A 130 -14.91 51.86 -32.41
C PHE A 130 -14.54 51.07 -31.14
N VAL A 131 -13.77 49.99 -31.28
CA VAL A 131 -13.18 49.26 -30.14
C VAL A 131 -12.21 50.19 -29.48
N LYS A 132 -12.56 50.71 -28.31
CA LYS A 132 -11.70 51.58 -27.52
C LYS A 132 -11.10 50.76 -26.41
N TYR A 133 -9.78 50.77 -26.29
CA TYR A 133 -9.08 50.18 -25.15
C TYR A 133 -9.57 50.83 -23.85
N ASP A 134 -10.04 49.98 -22.91
CA ASP A 134 -10.48 50.38 -21.59
C ASP A 134 -9.60 49.74 -20.54
N PRO A 135 -8.68 50.50 -19.90
CA PRO A 135 -7.77 49.97 -18.89
C PRO A 135 -8.48 49.28 -17.71
N LYS A 136 -9.68 49.79 -17.32
CA LYS A 136 -10.43 49.20 -16.20
C LYS A 136 -10.98 47.83 -16.55
N LYS A 137 -11.57 47.66 -17.74
CA LYS A 137 -12.02 46.37 -18.24
C LYS A 137 -10.87 45.37 -18.37
N TRP A 138 -9.73 45.87 -18.82
CA TRP A 138 -8.51 45.03 -18.91
C TRP A 138 -8.02 44.52 -17.57
N LEU A 139 -7.94 45.37 -16.56
CA LEU A 139 -7.59 45.01 -15.21
C LEU A 139 -8.61 44.06 -14.59
N ASP A 140 -9.92 44.31 -14.76
CA ASP A 140 -10.98 43.43 -14.31
C ASP A 140 -10.89 42.04 -14.95
N PHE A 141 -10.58 41.95 -16.24
CA PHE A 141 -10.39 40.67 -16.92
C PHE A 141 -9.30 39.84 -16.28
N HIS A 142 -8.13 40.43 -16.08
CA HIS A 142 -7.02 39.70 -15.44
C HIS A 142 -7.30 39.32 -13.98
N ALA A 143 -7.98 40.18 -13.24
CA ALA A 143 -8.40 39.90 -11.87
C ALA A 143 -9.39 38.72 -11.80
N LYS A 144 -10.34 38.65 -12.74
CA LYS A 144 -11.31 37.55 -12.82
C LYS A 144 -10.65 36.24 -13.24
N VAL A 145 -9.72 36.27 -14.22
CA VAL A 145 -8.93 35.08 -14.57
C VAL A 145 -8.13 34.57 -13.37
N ALA A 146 -7.52 35.46 -12.58
CA ALA A 146 -6.79 35.08 -11.38
C ALA A 146 -7.73 34.41 -10.36
N LYS A 147 -8.90 35.02 -10.09
CA LYS A 147 -9.91 34.43 -9.17
C LYS A 147 -10.39 33.05 -9.63
N VAL A 148 -10.57 32.82 -10.94
CA VAL A 148 -10.89 31.48 -11.45
C VAL A 148 -9.77 30.49 -11.15
N CYS A 149 -8.51 30.90 -11.35
CA CYS A 149 -7.37 30.04 -10.98
C CYS A 149 -7.32 29.74 -9.48
N ASP A 150 -7.64 30.72 -8.65
CA ASP A 150 -7.71 30.52 -7.19
C ASP A 150 -8.81 29.52 -6.82
N ILE A 151 -10.02 29.64 -7.40
CA ILE A 151 -11.11 28.68 -7.19
C ILE A 151 -10.70 27.26 -7.58
N LEU A 152 -10.02 27.10 -8.71
CA LEU A 152 -9.51 25.77 -9.12
C LEU A 152 -8.45 25.23 -8.15
N SER A 153 -7.52 26.09 -7.70
CA SER A 153 -6.49 25.72 -6.71
C SER A 153 -7.09 25.32 -5.36
N ASP A 154 -8.05 26.07 -4.85
CA ASP A 154 -8.69 25.80 -3.56
C ASP A 154 -9.43 24.44 -3.55
N LYS A 155 -9.86 23.99 -4.72
CA LYS A 155 -10.52 22.69 -4.90
C LYS A 155 -9.58 21.60 -5.41
N ASN A 156 -8.27 21.84 -5.37
CA ASN A 156 -7.23 20.91 -5.85
C ASN A 156 -7.42 20.44 -7.31
N ILE A 157 -8.04 21.26 -8.16
CA ILE A 157 -8.20 20.97 -9.58
C ILE A 157 -6.93 21.44 -10.29
N TRP A 158 -6.23 20.49 -10.91
CA TRP A 158 -5.03 20.80 -11.67
C TRP A 158 -5.38 21.66 -12.89
N PHE A 159 -4.60 22.71 -13.12
CA PHE A 159 -4.69 23.55 -14.32
C PHE A 159 -3.32 24.03 -14.77
N TYR A 160 -3.24 24.34 -16.06
CA TYR A 160 -2.08 24.94 -16.71
C TYR A 160 -2.52 26.09 -17.63
N LYS A 161 -1.92 27.26 -17.47
CA LYS A 161 -2.17 28.40 -18.35
C LYS A 161 -1.39 28.26 -19.65
N LEU A 162 -2.08 28.15 -20.79
CA LEU A 162 -1.42 27.96 -22.07
C LEU A 162 -0.56 29.17 -22.42
N ASN A 163 0.68 28.93 -22.83
CA ASN A 163 1.55 29.96 -23.39
C ASN A 163 1.23 30.16 -24.90
N LYS A 164 1.93 31.10 -25.57
CA LYS A 164 1.69 31.44 -26.96
C LYS A 164 1.86 30.24 -27.92
N THR A 165 2.84 29.40 -27.69
CA THR A 165 3.09 28.21 -28.51
C THR A 165 1.98 27.18 -28.30
N ASP A 166 1.57 26.95 -27.07
CA ASP A 166 0.53 25.99 -26.70
C ASP A 166 -0.85 26.44 -27.29
N VAL A 167 -1.16 27.73 -27.21
CA VAL A 167 -2.41 28.27 -27.81
C VAL A 167 -2.41 28.06 -29.31
N ASN A 168 -1.29 28.35 -30.01
CA ASN A 168 -1.18 28.12 -31.44
C ASN A 168 -1.34 26.63 -31.79
N ASP A 169 -0.66 25.73 -31.06
CA ASP A 169 -0.79 24.28 -31.25
C ASP A 169 -2.25 23.85 -31.07
N TYR A 170 -2.89 24.33 -30.01
CA TYR A 170 -4.29 24.01 -29.72
C TYR A 170 -5.24 24.47 -30.84
N LEU A 171 -5.10 25.69 -31.32
CA LEU A 171 -5.91 26.20 -32.42
C LEU A 171 -5.74 25.43 -33.74
N HIS A 172 -4.48 25.04 -34.05
CA HIS A 172 -4.20 24.23 -35.23
C HIS A 172 -4.74 22.80 -35.09
N ARG A 173 -4.61 22.19 -33.90
CA ARG A 173 -5.18 20.85 -33.63
C ARG A 173 -6.71 20.89 -33.68
N PHE A 174 -7.33 21.93 -33.18
CA PHE A 174 -8.78 22.12 -33.28
C PHE A 174 -9.22 22.23 -34.74
N MET A 175 -8.51 23.05 -35.57
CA MET A 175 -8.81 23.21 -36.98
C MET A 175 -8.71 21.90 -37.77
N THR A 176 -7.74 21.03 -37.43
CA THR A 176 -7.53 19.76 -38.12
C THR A 176 -8.28 18.60 -37.46
N ILE A 177 -8.90 18.82 -36.32
CA ILE A 177 -9.50 17.81 -35.41
C ILE A 177 -8.54 16.64 -35.23
N ASN A 178 -7.28 16.95 -34.93
CA ASN A 178 -6.24 15.96 -34.69
C ASN A 178 -5.46 16.31 -33.42
N PHE A 179 -5.78 15.59 -32.34
CA PHE A 179 -5.12 15.70 -31.03
C PHE A 179 -4.20 14.52 -30.71
N ARG A 180 -3.87 13.72 -31.73
CA ARG A 180 -2.86 12.67 -31.60
C ARG A 180 -1.46 13.28 -31.44
N GLU A 181 -0.54 12.54 -30.84
CA GLU A 181 0.84 12.97 -30.78
C GLU A 181 1.50 13.02 -32.16
N GLY A 182 2.45 13.93 -32.33
CA GLY A 182 3.17 14.13 -33.58
C GLY A 182 2.64 15.32 -34.43
N ALA A 183 3.11 15.39 -35.68
CA ALA A 183 2.79 16.46 -36.61
C ALA A 183 1.36 16.34 -37.14
N TYR A 184 0.71 17.46 -37.27
CA TYR A 184 -0.58 17.58 -38.01
C TYR A 184 -0.38 18.28 -39.34
N SER A 185 -1.24 17.96 -40.32
CA SER A 185 -1.26 18.63 -41.60
C SER A 185 -2.58 19.40 -41.78
N VAL A 186 -2.48 20.61 -42.29
CA VAL A 186 -3.65 21.41 -42.65
C VAL A 186 -4.18 20.90 -43.97
N ASN A 187 -5.40 20.41 -44.00
CA ASN A 187 -6.06 19.85 -45.16
C ASN A 187 -7.10 20.81 -45.76
N ASN A 188 -7.57 20.52 -46.99
CA ASN A 188 -8.63 21.23 -47.61
C ASN A 188 -9.96 21.06 -46.89
N PHE A 189 -10.74 22.11 -46.81
CA PHE A 189 -12.08 22.14 -46.23
C PHE A 189 -13.15 22.22 -47.32
N LYS A 190 -14.19 21.40 -47.16
CA LYS A 190 -15.40 21.47 -47.96
C LYS A 190 -16.60 21.41 -47.04
N ALA A 191 -17.44 22.43 -47.10
CA ALA A 191 -18.67 22.46 -46.30
C ALA A 191 -19.84 21.86 -47.12
N SER A 192 -20.66 21.05 -46.44
CA SER A 192 -21.97 20.63 -46.91
C SER A 192 -23.01 20.90 -45.80
N ASP A 193 -24.26 20.66 -46.05
CA ASP A 193 -25.36 20.89 -45.11
C ASP A 193 -25.35 19.80 -43.99
N GLU A 194 -24.80 18.62 -44.26
CA GLU A 194 -24.82 17.51 -43.32
C GLU A 194 -23.54 17.39 -42.49
N PHE A 195 -22.39 17.72 -43.09
CA PHE A 195 -21.07 17.63 -42.43
C PHE A 195 -20.00 18.45 -43.19
N LEU A 196 -18.89 18.71 -42.53
CA LEU A 196 -17.70 19.26 -43.18
C LEU A 196 -16.79 18.10 -43.63
N THR A 197 -16.14 18.27 -44.78
CA THR A 197 -15.02 17.38 -45.16
C THR A 197 -13.72 18.10 -44.90
N ILE A 198 -12.84 17.49 -44.09
CA ILE A 198 -11.50 17.97 -43.77
C ILE A 198 -10.51 16.89 -44.23
N GLY A 199 -9.82 17.12 -45.36
CA GLY A 199 -9.02 16.08 -46.00
C GLY A 199 -9.89 14.90 -46.45
N ASP A 200 -9.60 13.70 -45.88
CA ASP A 200 -10.32 12.44 -46.12
C ASP A 200 -11.36 12.12 -45.02
N ARG A 201 -11.58 13.05 -44.09
CA ARG A 201 -12.44 12.87 -42.91
C ARG A 201 -13.74 13.65 -43.04
N ALA A 202 -14.82 13.06 -42.53
CA ALA A 202 -16.06 13.79 -42.29
C ALA A 202 -16.05 14.34 -40.88
N VAL A 203 -16.48 15.58 -40.73
CA VAL A 203 -16.62 16.26 -39.43
C VAL A 203 -18.05 16.74 -39.30
N ARG A 204 -18.81 16.11 -38.38
CA ARG A 204 -20.21 16.45 -38.15
C ARG A 204 -20.41 17.05 -36.76
N SER A 205 -21.15 18.14 -36.72
CA SER A 205 -21.58 18.83 -35.51
C SER A 205 -23.00 18.40 -35.14
N PHE A 206 -23.18 17.98 -33.87
CA PHE A 206 -24.50 17.71 -33.28
C PHE A 206 -24.77 18.78 -32.24
N SER A 207 -25.59 19.79 -32.63
CA SER A 207 -26.06 20.79 -31.68
C SER A 207 -27.16 20.19 -30.81
N LEU A 208 -27.06 20.38 -29.48
CA LEU A 208 -28.15 20.01 -28.56
C LEU A 208 -29.22 21.08 -28.45
N VAL A 209 -29.13 22.13 -29.26
CA VAL A 209 -30.08 23.24 -29.33
C VAL A 209 -30.81 23.18 -30.63
N ASP A 210 -32.14 23.04 -30.59
CA ASP A 210 -33.02 23.21 -31.72
C ASP A 210 -34.03 24.34 -31.42
N VAL A 211 -34.29 25.22 -32.41
CA VAL A 211 -35.16 26.40 -32.22
C VAL A 211 -36.63 26.00 -32.18
N ASP A 212 -36.98 24.97 -32.96
CA ASP A 212 -38.37 24.58 -33.13
C ASP A 212 -38.84 23.57 -32.07
N VAL A 213 -37.92 22.74 -31.58
CA VAL A 213 -38.20 21.71 -30.56
C VAL A 213 -37.03 21.61 -29.63
N ILE A 214 -37.01 22.38 -28.55
CA ILE A 214 -36.08 22.14 -27.42
C ILE A 214 -36.69 20.98 -26.58
N ASP A 215 -36.26 19.75 -26.87
CA ASP A 215 -36.66 18.60 -26.10
C ASP A 215 -35.51 18.19 -25.22
N MET A 216 -35.42 18.85 -24.07
CA MET A 216 -34.50 18.52 -23.00
C MET A 216 -35.26 18.02 -21.76
N PRO A 217 -34.65 17.18 -20.94
CA PRO A 217 -35.26 16.74 -19.68
C PRO A 217 -35.64 17.95 -18.83
N THR A 218 -36.85 17.95 -18.25
CA THR A 218 -37.30 19.02 -17.33
C THR A 218 -36.39 19.12 -16.08
N VAL A 219 -35.71 18.04 -15.72
CA VAL A 219 -34.70 18.00 -14.64
C VAL A 219 -33.43 17.35 -15.17
N VAL A 220 -32.37 18.11 -15.22
CA VAL A 220 -31.03 17.60 -15.56
C VAL A 220 -30.25 17.34 -14.26
N LYS A 221 -29.83 16.09 -14.07
CA LYS A 221 -28.99 15.73 -12.94
C LYS A 221 -27.51 15.87 -13.31
N PRO A 222 -26.63 16.18 -12.36
CA PRO A 222 -25.19 16.26 -12.59
C PRO A 222 -24.55 14.93 -13.05
N PHE A 223 -25.23 13.80 -12.87
CA PHE A 223 -24.77 12.45 -13.21
C PHE A 223 -25.94 11.56 -13.65
N LEU A 224 -25.60 10.49 -14.36
CA LEU A 224 -26.55 9.44 -14.77
C LEU A 224 -26.40 8.23 -13.82
N PRO A 225 -27.46 7.82 -13.08
CA PRO A 225 -27.40 6.63 -12.24
C PRO A 225 -27.59 5.37 -13.10
N VAL A 226 -26.56 4.56 -13.23
CA VAL A 226 -26.57 3.29 -13.96
C VAL A 226 -26.73 2.14 -12.98
N PRO A 227 -27.74 1.24 -13.13
CA PRO A 227 -27.90 0.09 -12.25
C PRO A 227 -26.85 -0.99 -12.53
N VAL A 228 -26.13 -1.43 -11.49
CA VAL A 228 -25.13 -2.51 -11.54
C VAL A 228 -25.31 -3.38 -10.30
N ASN A 229 -25.64 -4.65 -10.46
CA ASN A 229 -25.78 -5.62 -9.38
C ASN A 229 -26.65 -5.14 -8.18
N GLY A 230 -27.74 -4.43 -8.49
CA GLY A 230 -28.67 -3.89 -7.47
C GLY A 230 -28.21 -2.56 -6.83
N TYR A 231 -27.05 -2.04 -7.18
CA TYR A 231 -26.56 -0.72 -6.81
C TYR A 231 -26.72 0.26 -7.99
N ARG A 232 -26.60 1.55 -7.71
CA ARG A 232 -26.62 2.60 -8.73
C ARG A 232 -25.28 3.32 -8.71
N ILE A 233 -24.50 3.16 -9.78
CA ILE A 233 -23.25 3.90 -9.95
C ILE A 233 -23.53 5.23 -10.64
N ALA A 234 -22.87 6.29 -10.20
CA ALA A 234 -22.89 7.57 -10.87
C ALA A 234 -21.91 7.54 -12.07
N THR A 235 -22.37 7.95 -13.23
CA THR A 235 -21.56 8.12 -14.45
C THR A 235 -21.89 9.45 -15.09
N ASP A 236 -21.01 9.96 -15.94
CA ASP A 236 -21.31 11.17 -16.70
C ASP A 236 -22.41 10.93 -17.73
N LEU A 237 -23.25 11.93 -17.93
CA LEU A 237 -24.33 11.91 -18.95
C LEU A 237 -23.77 11.67 -20.36
N PHE A 238 -22.62 12.24 -20.65
CA PHE A 238 -21.90 12.13 -21.92
C PHE A 238 -20.75 11.11 -21.90
N GLY A 239 -20.67 10.25 -20.89
CA GLY A 239 -19.64 9.21 -20.78
C GLY A 239 -19.57 8.27 -21.99
N PHE A 240 -20.67 8.13 -22.77
CA PHE A 240 -20.70 7.36 -24.01
C PHE A 240 -19.79 7.91 -25.12
N LEU A 241 -19.39 9.19 -25.05
CA LEU A 241 -18.47 9.81 -26.03
C LEU A 241 -17.08 9.14 -26.06
N THR A 242 -16.68 8.45 -25.00
CA THR A 242 -15.41 7.70 -24.99
C THR A 242 -15.43 6.44 -25.86
N ASN A 243 -16.63 5.91 -26.18
CA ASN A 243 -16.83 4.63 -26.84
C ASN A 243 -17.60 4.72 -28.16
N VAL A 244 -17.55 5.89 -28.83
CA VAL A 244 -18.19 6.06 -30.12
C VAL A 244 -17.44 5.24 -31.18
N PRO A 245 -18.11 4.28 -31.86
CA PRO A 245 -17.45 3.43 -32.83
C PRO A 245 -17.01 4.27 -34.06
N PHE A 246 -15.86 3.95 -34.61
CA PHE A 246 -15.28 4.59 -35.81
C PHE A 246 -14.95 6.10 -35.69
N ALA A 247 -15.17 6.71 -34.53
CA ALA A 247 -14.75 8.09 -34.29
C ALA A 247 -13.26 8.12 -33.90
N ASP A 248 -12.48 9.00 -34.48
CA ASP A 248 -11.08 9.21 -34.18
C ASP A 248 -10.87 10.29 -33.14
N CYS A 249 -11.63 11.37 -33.28
CA CYS A 249 -11.58 12.49 -32.34
C CYS A 249 -12.99 13.09 -32.20
N ILE A 250 -13.36 13.41 -30.98
CA ILE A 250 -14.63 14.08 -30.66
C ILE A 250 -14.29 15.27 -29.77
N ILE A 251 -14.91 16.42 -30.11
CA ILE A 251 -14.82 17.63 -29.29
C ILE A 251 -16.21 17.93 -28.76
N TYR A 252 -16.40 17.83 -27.46
CA TYR A 252 -17.61 18.28 -26.81
C TYR A 252 -17.41 19.72 -26.35
N ASN A 253 -17.99 20.66 -27.11
CA ASN A 253 -17.92 22.11 -26.88
C ASN A 253 -19.12 22.55 -26.06
N GLN A 254 -18.88 23.12 -24.89
CA GLN A 254 -19.91 23.58 -23.94
C GLN A 254 -19.68 25.07 -23.68
N VAL A 255 -20.67 25.89 -23.96
CA VAL A 255 -20.58 27.36 -23.89
C VAL A 255 -21.66 27.91 -22.97
N ILE A 256 -21.25 28.77 -22.05
CA ILE A 256 -22.13 29.61 -21.22
C ILE A 256 -21.76 31.06 -21.47
N GLN A 257 -22.64 31.84 -22.04
CA GLN A 257 -22.57 33.31 -22.16
C GLN A 257 -23.40 33.95 -21.05
N ILE A 258 -22.84 34.94 -20.36
CA ILE A 258 -23.47 35.61 -19.23
C ILE A 258 -23.92 37.04 -19.70
N PRO A 259 -25.15 37.19 -20.22
CA PRO A 259 -25.64 38.44 -20.68
C PRO A 259 -26.07 39.35 -19.55
N ALA A 260 -26.39 40.61 -19.89
CA ALA A 260 -26.87 41.59 -18.94
C ALA A 260 -28.20 41.16 -18.29
N GLN A 261 -28.17 40.84 -16.99
CA GLN A 261 -29.25 40.19 -16.26
C GLN A 261 -30.52 41.04 -16.22
N GLN A 262 -30.39 42.33 -15.94
CA GLN A 262 -31.56 43.22 -15.88
C GLN A 262 -32.32 43.32 -17.22
N LYS A 263 -31.58 43.28 -18.33
CA LYS A 263 -32.20 43.31 -19.68
C LYS A 263 -32.99 42.04 -19.92
N LEU A 264 -32.46 40.89 -19.58
CA LEU A 264 -33.13 39.58 -19.72
C LEU A 264 -34.36 39.49 -18.81
N LYS A 265 -34.23 39.88 -17.54
CA LYS A 265 -35.33 39.87 -16.58
C LYS A 265 -36.51 40.68 -17.11
N ARG A 266 -36.27 41.92 -17.59
CA ARG A 266 -37.32 42.73 -18.18
C ARG A 266 -37.93 42.09 -19.43
N LYS A 267 -37.12 41.40 -20.26
CA LYS A 267 -37.61 40.67 -21.45
C LYS A 267 -38.55 39.52 -21.03
N LEU A 268 -38.18 38.75 -19.97
CA LEU A 268 -39.00 37.66 -19.44
C LEU A 268 -40.32 38.19 -18.81
N GLU A 269 -40.24 39.23 -17.99
CA GLU A 269 -41.42 39.89 -17.41
C GLU A 269 -42.40 40.38 -18.48
N SER A 270 -41.87 40.97 -19.57
CA SER A 270 -42.69 41.41 -20.69
C SER A 270 -43.28 40.21 -21.45
N LYS A 271 -42.52 39.10 -21.59
CA LYS A 271 -42.98 37.86 -22.22
C LYS A 271 -44.09 37.20 -21.41
N SER A 272 -43.92 37.12 -20.07
CA SER A 272 -44.94 36.58 -19.14
C SER A 272 -46.26 37.37 -19.26
N LYS A 273 -46.19 38.71 -19.26
CA LYS A 273 -47.39 39.58 -19.46
C LYS A 273 -48.08 39.31 -20.79
N ARG A 274 -47.34 39.11 -21.90
CA ARG A 274 -47.93 38.79 -23.21
C ARG A 274 -48.65 37.46 -23.19
N HIS A 275 -48.01 36.41 -22.66
CA HIS A 275 -48.64 35.09 -22.50
C HIS A 275 -49.85 35.14 -21.58
N GLY A 276 -49.81 35.96 -20.52
CA GLY A 276 -50.94 36.18 -19.62
C GLY A 276 -52.18 36.87 -20.31
N SER A 277 -51.95 37.56 -21.37
CA SER A 277 -53.07 38.23 -22.14
C SER A 277 -53.74 37.30 -23.14
N MET A 278 -53.21 36.08 -23.38
CA MET A 278 -53.74 35.11 -24.34
C MET A 278 -54.32 33.90 -23.60
N PRO A 279 -55.62 33.56 -23.72
CA PRO A 279 -56.26 32.61 -22.82
C PRO A 279 -56.14 31.11 -23.21
N ASP A 280 -55.27 30.76 -24.15
CA ASP A 280 -55.07 29.33 -24.52
C ASP A 280 -54.19 28.55 -23.54
N PRO A 281 -54.29 27.19 -23.50
CA PRO A 281 -53.53 26.36 -22.58
C PRO A 281 -52.00 26.47 -22.71
N SER A 282 -51.46 26.60 -23.92
CA SER A 282 -50.03 26.71 -24.20
C SER A 282 -49.46 27.99 -23.62
N ASN A 283 -50.19 29.10 -23.75
CA ASN A 283 -49.79 30.39 -23.18
C ASN A 283 -49.84 30.37 -21.64
N LYS A 284 -50.81 29.64 -21.04
CA LYS A 284 -50.86 29.48 -19.55
C LYS A 284 -49.63 28.70 -19.03
N ILE A 285 -49.26 27.64 -19.72
CA ILE A 285 -48.06 26.85 -19.35
C ILE A 285 -46.81 27.73 -19.50
N ALA A 286 -46.64 28.38 -20.68
CA ALA A 286 -45.48 29.23 -20.94
C ALA A 286 -45.36 30.39 -19.92
N LYS A 287 -46.49 30.96 -19.49
CA LYS A 287 -46.51 31.97 -18.42
C LYS A 287 -46.06 31.38 -17.08
N ALA A 288 -46.59 30.23 -16.68
CA ALA A 288 -46.25 29.56 -15.44
C ALA A 288 -44.75 29.22 -15.36
N ASP A 289 -44.18 28.72 -16.48
CA ASP A 289 -42.74 28.39 -16.58
C ASP A 289 -41.88 29.67 -16.46
N ILE A 290 -42.26 30.76 -17.11
CA ILE A 290 -41.52 32.02 -17.01
C ILE A 290 -41.62 32.59 -15.61
N ASP A 291 -42.79 32.57 -14.97
CA ASP A 291 -43.00 33.06 -13.61
C ASP A 291 -42.18 32.21 -12.60
N ALA A 292 -42.15 30.90 -12.79
CA ALA A 292 -41.30 29.99 -11.93
C ALA A 292 -39.80 30.33 -12.05
N VAL A 293 -39.32 30.63 -13.26
CA VAL A 293 -37.91 31.06 -13.46
C VAL A 293 -37.65 32.40 -12.77
N LEU A 294 -38.59 33.36 -12.90
CA LEU A 294 -38.46 34.67 -12.25
C LEU A 294 -38.48 34.58 -10.73
N ASP A 295 -39.27 33.67 -10.16
CA ASP A 295 -39.32 33.39 -8.72
C ASP A 295 -37.98 32.79 -8.26
N MET A 296 -37.40 31.81 -8.98
CA MET A 296 -36.07 31.22 -8.66
C MET A 296 -34.97 32.27 -8.72
N LEU A 297 -35.02 33.20 -9.70
CA LEU A 297 -34.07 34.32 -9.78
C LEU A 297 -34.16 35.28 -8.58
N ALA A 298 -35.36 35.45 -8.05
CA ALA A 298 -35.59 36.33 -6.89
C ALA A 298 -35.18 35.66 -5.59
N ALA A 299 -35.41 34.34 -5.45
CA ALA A 299 -35.11 33.57 -4.23
C ALA A 299 -33.62 33.25 -4.04
N ASP A 300 -32.96 32.79 -5.10
CA ASP A 300 -31.65 32.13 -5.00
C ASP A 300 -30.47 32.92 -5.57
N ASN A 301 -30.72 34.16 -6.05
CA ASN A 301 -29.72 35.03 -6.73
C ASN A 301 -28.96 34.29 -7.89
N LYS A 302 -29.67 33.43 -8.60
CA LYS A 302 -29.13 32.67 -9.75
C LYS A 302 -28.96 33.58 -10.98
N LEU A 303 -28.08 33.17 -11.90
CA LEU A 303 -27.86 33.90 -13.13
C LEU A 303 -28.63 33.25 -14.31
N LEU A 304 -29.22 34.07 -15.14
CA LEU A 304 -29.70 33.68 -16.48
C LEU A 304 -28.52 33.64 -17.44
N VAL A 305 -28.38 32.54 -18.16
CA VAL A 305 -27.29 32.34 -19.10
C VAL A 305 -27.80 31.85 -20.45
N ASN A 306 -27.14 32.27 -21.53
CA ASN A 306 -27.32 31.69 -22.84
C ASN A 306 -26.31 30.56 -23.05
N THR A 307 -26.77 29.41 -23.48
CA THR A 307 -25.90 28.22 -23.57
C THR A 307 -25.95 27.58 -24.96
N ASN A 308 -24.84 26.97 -25.33
CA ASN A 308 -24.75 26.06 -26.48
C ASN A 308 -23.97 24.83 -26.09
N TYR A 309 -24.39 23.66 -26.55
CA TYR A 309 -23.68 22.38 -26.40
C TYR A 309 -23.60 21.76 -27.80
N ASN A 310 -22.37 21.53 -28.28
CA ASN A 310 -22.11 21.02 -29.60
C ASN A 310 -21.10 19.87 -29.55
N ILE A 311 -21.49 18.68 -30.01
CA ILE A 311 -20.63 17.52 -30.17
C ILE A 311 -20.09 17.50 -31.59
N ILE A 312 -18.80 17.71 -31.78
CA ILE A 312 -18.10 17.68 -33.06
C ILE A 312 -17.35 16.38 -33.20
N VAL A 313 -17.71 15.59 -34.21
CA VAL A 313 -17.16 14.25 -34.40
C VAL A 313 -16.42 14.12 -35.71
N SER A 314 -15.19 13.62 -35.66
CA SER A 314 -14.37 13.25 -36.82
C SER A 314 -14.42 11.75 -37.05
N CYS A 315 -14.75 11.31 -38.25
CA CYS A 315 -14.79 9.90 -38.63
C CYS A 315 -14.49 9.72 -40.13
N PRO A 316 -14.24 8.52 -40.64
CA PRO A 316 -14.13 8.22 -42.05
C PRO A 316 -15.44 8.59 -42.80
N LEU A 317 -15.34 9.11 -44.04
CA LEU A 317 -16.46 9.52 -44.84
C LEU A 317 -17.56 8.46 -44.98
N ASN A 318 -17.19 7.20 -45.12
CA ASN A 318 -18.13 6.08 -45.26
C ASN A 318 -18.74 5.61 -43.90
N LYS A 319 -18.40 6.24 -42.78
CA LYS A 319 -18.86 5.88 -41.45
C LYS A 319 -19.73 6.97 -40.77
N VAL A 320 -20.05 8.02 -41.45
CA VAL A 320 -20.86 9.14 -40.91
C VAL A 320 -22.21 8.65 -40.39
N THR A 321 -22.91 7.83 -41.16
CA THR A 321 -24.24 7.33 -40.79
C THR A 321 -24.24 6.45 -39.52
N PRO A 322 -23.40 5.39 -39.42
CA PRO A 322 -23.39 4.60 -38.18
C PRO A 322 -22.92 5.38 -36.95
N VAL A 323 -21.97 6.31 -37.11
CA VAL A 323 -21.54 7.22 -36.03
C VAL A 323 -22.69 8.11 -35.58
N SER A 324 -23.40 8.73 -36.53
CA SER A 324 -24.54 9.60 -36.24
C SER A 324 -25.65 8.83 -35.51
N SER A 325 -26.04 7.66 -36.03
CA SER A 325 -27.06 6.83 -35.40
C SER A 325 -26.72 6.42 -33.99
N PHE A 326 -25.43 6.11 -33.73
CA PHE A 326 -24.97 5.79 -32.39
C PHE A 326 -25.14 6.97 -31.42
N ILE A 327 -24.65 8.16 -31.81
CA ILE A 327 -24.71 9.36 -30.96
C ILE A 327 -26.19 9.76 -30.70
N GLU A 328 -26.99 9.81 -31.74
CA GLU A 328 -28.43 10.15 -31.64
C GLU A 328 -29.16 9.16 -30.72
N THR A 329 -28.92 7.86 -30.87
CA THR A 329 -29.51 6.82 -29.99
C THR A 329 -29.12 6.99 -28.53
N LYS A 330 -27.86 7.35 -28.27
CA LYS A 330 -27.37 7.59 -26.89
C LYS A 330 -27.96 8.87 -26.30
N LEU A 331 -28.07 9.94 -27.08
CA LEU A 331 -28.71 11.19 -26.66
C LEU A 331 -30.20 10.97 -26.37
N TYR A 332 -30.93 10.25 -27.22
CA TYR A 332 -32.33 9.87 -26.96
C TYR A 332 -32.48 9.05 -25.67
N GLY A 333 -31.54 8.17 -25.42
CA GLY A 333 -31.50 7.39 -24.14
C GLY A 333 -31.32 8.27 -22.90
N CYS A 334 -30.75 9.47 -23.07
CA CYS A 334 -30.60 10.48 -22.01
C CYS A 334 -31.78 11.48 -21.99
N GLY A 335 -32.79 11.34 -22.86
CA GLY A 335 -33.90 12.28 -23.01
C GLY A 335 -33.53 13.58 -23.74
N ILE A 336 -32.45 13.58 -24.51
CA ILE A 336 -31.99 14.73 -25.27
C ILE A 336 -32.18 14.47 -26.75
N MET A 337 -32.92 15.33 -27.43
CA MET A 337 -33.07 15.31 -28.87
C MET A 337 -32.12 16.33 -29.52
N PRO A 338 -31.10 15.90 -30.27
CA PRO A 338 -30.21 16.83 -30.96
C PRO A 338 -30.94 17.50 -32.11
N SER A 339 -30.51 18.70 -32.52
CA SER A 339 -31.07 19.43 -33.64
C SER A 339 -31.01 18.60 -34.92
N ARG A 340 -32.16 18.38 -35.52
CA ARG A 340 -32.29 17.68 -36.81
C ARG A 340 -32.02 18.62 -38.01
N THR A 341 -32.09 19.90 -37.78
CA THR A 341 -31.99 20.95 -38.82
C THR A 341 -30.69 21.76 -38.71
N ALA A 342 -29.64 21.15 -38.12
CA ALA A 342 -28.34 21.80 -38.04
C ALA A 342 -27.61 21.83 -39.39
N TYR A 343 -28.20 22.54 -40.37
CA TYR A 343 -27.60 22.75 -41.68
C TYR A 343 -26.47 23.79 -41.67
N ASN A 344 -26.29 24.50 -40.57
CA ASN A 344 -25.24 25.49 -40.35
C ASN A 344 -23.92 24.86 -39.82
N GLN A 345 -23.53 23.72 -40.37
CA GLN A 345 -22.36 22.95 -39.93
C GLN A 345 -21.06 23.79 -39.88
N LEU A 346 -20.85 24.66 -40.86
CA LEU A 346 -19.66 25.51 -40.90
C LEU A 346 -19.69 26.58 -39.80
N GLU A 347 -20.84 27.22 -39.59
CA GLU A 347 -21.00 28.22 -38.54
C GLU A 347 -20.82 27.64 -37.14
N LEU A 348 -21.44 26.48 -36.88
CA LEU A 348 -21.29 25.75 -35.61
C LEU A 348 -19.82 25.40 -35.36
N PHE A 349 -19.11 24.88 -36.36
CA PHE A 349 -17.71 24.59 -36.28
C PHE A 349 -16.87 25.84 -35.97
N GLN A 350 -17.09 26.95 -36.70
CA GLN A 350 -16.38 28.21 -36.50
C GLN A 350 -16.68 28.85 -35.14
N ALA A 351 -17.93 28.82 -34.69
CA ALA A 351 -18.32 29.35 -33.38
C ALA A 351 -17.76 28.52 -32.22
N SER A 352 -17.50 27.23 -32.46
CA SER A 352 -16.90 26.32 -31.47
C SER A 352 -15.38 26.49 -31.29
N PHE A 353 -14.69 27.29 -32.12
CA PHE A 353 -13.27 27.55 -31.90
C PHE A 353 -13.03 28.16 -30.53
N PRO A 354 -11.92 27.78 -29.85
CA PRO A 354 -11.54 28.34 -28.55
C PRO A 354 -11.47 29.87 -28.61
N GLY A 355 -12.18 30.56 -27.73
CA GLY A 355 -12.25 32.01 -27.68
C GLY A 355 -13.23 32.65 -28.68
N ASN A 356 -14.04 31.86 -29.37
CA ASN A 356 -15.01 32.36 -30.36
C ASN A 356 -16.49 32.20 -29.90
N ALA A 357 -16.71 32.05 -28.61
CA ALA A 357 -18.00 31.76 -28.01
C ALA A 357 -19.10 32.75 -28.34
N TYR A 358 -18.77 34.03 -28.61
CA TYR A 358 -19.73 35.07 -28.98
C TYR A 358 -20.16 35.06 -30.47
N ASN A 359 -19.64 34.12 -31.27
CA ASN A 359 -20.04 33.93 -32.65
C ASN A 359 -21.22 32.98 -32.88
N PHE A 360 -21.72 32.33 -31.82
CA PHE A 360 -22.98 31.60 -31.89
C PHE A 360 -24.13 32.57 -32.16
N ASN A 361 -25.04 32.20 -33.06
CA ASN A 361 -26.21 33.05 -33.40
C ASN A 361 -27.22 32.99 -32.25
N PRO A 362 -27.53 34.12 -31.60
CA PRO A 362 -28.47 34.15 -30.48
C PRO A 362 -29.89 33.75 -30.81
N ASP A 363 -30.25 33.76 -32.09
CA ASP A 363 -31.65 33.51 -32.54
C ASP A 363 -31.93 32.00 -32.71
N TYR A 364 -30.90 31.17 -33.00
CA TYR A 364 -31.10 29.73 -33.23
C TYR A 364 -29.97 28.79 -32.69
N ASP A 365 -28.83 29.31 -32.24
CA ASP A 365 -27.76 28.47 -31.68
C ASP A 365 -27.75 28.46 -30.16
N LEU A 366 -28.45 29.40 -29.52
CA LEU A 366 -28.41 29.58 -28.07
C LEU A 366 -29.79 29.41 -27.44
N PHE A 367 -29.84 28.75 -26.28
CA PHE A 367 -31.05 28.74 -25.45
C PHE A 367 -30.78 29.36 -24.07
N LEU A 368 -31.82 29.91 -23.47
CA LEU A 368 -31.77 30.58 -22.20
C LEU A 368 -32.14 29.61 -21.07
N THR A 369 -31.26 29.52 -20.06
CA THR A 369 -31.48 28.68 -18.86
C THR A 369 -30.84 29.32 -17.64
N LEU A 370 -30.97 28.65 -16.48
CA LEU A 370 -30.27 29.00 -15.22
C LEU A 370 -28.83 28.46 -15.23
N SER A 371 -27.90 29.18 -14.62
CA SER A 371 -26.49 28.81 -14.52
C SER A 371 -26.28 27.40 -13.96
N ASP A 372 -27.05 27.04 -12.94
CA ASP A 372 -26.90 25.72 -12.25
C ASP A 372 -27.34 24.57 -13.18
N ALA A 373 -28.42 24.76 -13.92
CA ALA A 373 -28.88 23.79 -14.91
C ALA A 373 -27.90 23.66 -16.10
N ALA A 374 -27.32 24.79 -16.50
CA ALA A 374 -26.33 24.82 -17.59
C ALA A 374 -25.10 23.96 -17.26
N VAL A 375 -24.51 24.09 -16.07
CA VAL A 375 -23.30 23.35 -15.69
C VAL A 375 -23.54 21.85 -15.47
N CYS A 376 -24.79 21.42 -15.26
CA CYS A 376 -25.13 20.01 -15.17
C CYS A 376 -24.84 19.23 -16.46
N LEU A 377 -24.92 19.91 -17.63
CA LEU A 377 -24.60 19.33 -18.93
C LEU A 377 -23.10 19.35 -19.27
N PHE A 378 -22.27 19.95 -18.44
CA PHE A 378 -20.83 19.89 -18.64
C PHE A 378 -20.28 18.48 -18.34
N PHE A 379 -19.34 18.02 -19.16
CA PHE A 379 -18.66 16.76 -18.94
C PHE A 379 -17.69 16.87 -17.75
N LYS A 380 -17.56 15.82 -16.92
CA LYS A 380 -16.91 15.94 -15.61
C LYS A 380 -15.82 14.91 -15.34
N GLU A 381 -15.74 13.86 -16.18
CA GLU A 381 -14.84 12.74 -15.94
C GLU A 381 -13.44 12.97 -16.54
N HIS A 382 -12.45 12.26 -16.00
CA HIS A 382 -11.13 12.14 -16.58
C HIS A 382 -10.68 10.68 -16.62
N THR A 383 -9.74 10.37 -17.53
CA THR A 383 -9.05 9.09 -17.59
C THR A 383 -7.93 9.04 -16.54
N LYS A 384 -7.72 7.86 -15.97
CA LYS A 384 -6.62 7.63 -15.04
C LYS A 384 -5.28 7.75 -15.77
N GLN A 385 -4.24 8.15 -15.05
CA GLN A 385 -2.89 8.27 -15.54
C GLN A 385 -1.93 7.53 -14.63
N THR A 386 -0.81 7.07 -15.19
CA THR A 386 0.28 6.48 -14.40
C THR A 386 0.81 7.50 -13.38
N GLU A 387 0.95 7.04 -12.14
CA GLU A 387 1.45 7.86 -11.03
C GLU A 387 2.96 8.11 -11.17
N LEU A 388 3.44 9.18 -10.56
CA LEU A 388 4.86 9.49 -10.49
C LEU A 388 5.45 8.86 -9.22
N SER A 389 5.94 7.63 -9.33
CA SER A 389 6.55 6.89 -8.23
C SER A 389 7.70 6.02 -8.71
N PRO A 390 8.73 5.79 -7.88
CA PRO A 390 9.77 4.81 -8.15
C PRO A 390 9.32 3.36 -7.91
N LEU A 391 8.11 3.16 -7.34
CA LEU A 391 7.54 1.84 -7.06
C LEU A 391 6.18 1.69 -7.75
N LEU A 392 6.20 1.41 -9.03
CA LEU A 392 4.99 1.25 -9.83
C LEU A 392 4.61 -0.22 -9.99
N VAL A 393 3.38 -0.55 -9.62
CA VAL A 393 2.72 -1.80 -10.01
C VAL A 393 1.70 -1.47 -11.09
N TYR A 394 1.82 -2.12 -12.24
CA TYR A 394 0.95 -1.90 -13.39
C TYR A 394 -0.31 -2.75 -13.29
N TYR A 395 -1.42 -2.09 -13.48
CA TYR A 395 -2.77 -2.60 -13.64
C TYR A 395 -3.36 -2.05 -14.92
N THR A 396 -4.59 -2.42 -15.24
CA THR A 396 -5.37 -1.69 -16.23
C THR A 396 -6.46 -0.87 -15.54
N ASP A 397 -6.88 0.21 -16.16
CA ASP A 397 -8.16 0.81 -15.82
C ASP A 397 -9.33 -0.08 -16.31
N ARG A 398 -10.56 0.33 -16.05
CA ARG A 398 -11.75 -0.43 -16.50
C ARG A 398 -11.96 -0.42 -18.01
N ASP A 399 -11.38 0.55 -18.72
CA ASP A 399 -11.39 0.62 -20.19
C ASP A 399 -10.26 -0.22 -20.83
N GLY A 400 -9.30 -0.73 -20.05
CA GLY A 400 -8.23 -1.62 -20.49
C GLY A 400 -6.90 -0.91 -20.76
N LEU A 401 -6.75 0.34 -20.36
CA LEU A 401 -5.48 1.08 -20.46
C LEU A 401 -4.56 0.66 -19.31
N PRO A 402 -3.31 0.22 -19.60
CA PRO A 402 -2.31 -0.01 -18.55
C PRO A 402 -1.95 1.29 -17.82
N ILE A 403 -2.02 1.24 -16.51
CA ILE A 403 -1.67 2.33 -15.62
C ILE A 403 -0.80 1.81 -14.47
N GLY A 404 0.30 2.49 -14.20
CA GLY A 404 1.14 2.24 -13.03
C GLY A 404 0.65 3.01 -11.83
N ILE A 405 0.49 2.33 -10.70
CA ILE A 405 0.16 2.96 -9.42
C ILE A 405 1.27 2.71 -8.41
N ASP A 406 1.51 3.64 -7.51
CA ASP A 406 2.32 3.39 -6.32
C ASP A 406 1.59 2.38 -5.44
N PHE A 407 2.00 1.12 -5.52
CA PHE A 407 1.32 0.02 -4.82
C PHE A 407 1.22 0.27 -3.32
N THR A 408 2.25 0.84 -2.73
CA THR A 408 2.29 1.13 -1.30
C THR A 408 1.62 2.46 -0.93
N GLY A 409 1.45 3.36 -1.90
CA GLY A 409 0.97 4.71 -1.69
C GLY A 409 1.93 5.63 -0.92
N LYS A 410 3.17 5.18 -0.68
CA LYS A 410 4.17 5.86 0.16
C LYS A 410 5.33 6.45 -0.61
N GLU A 411 5.69 5.87 -1.75
CA GLU A 411 6.92 6.19 -2.48
C GLU A 411 6.71 7.26 -3.55
N GLY A 412 5.46 7.54 -3.93
CA GLY A 412 5.10 8.49 -4.96
C GLY A 412 5.32 9.95 -4.59
N LYS A 413 5.21 10.83 -5.59
CA LYS A 413 5.21 12.27 -5.40
C LYS A 413 4.08 12.74 -4.48
N VAL A 414 2.91 12.10 -4.60
CA VAL A 414 1.78 12.25 -3.69
C VAL A 414 1.77 11.03 -2.76
N LYS A 415 1.81 11.28 -1.46
CA LYS A 415 1.79 10.21 -0.45
C LYS A 415 0.37 10.01 0.05
N HIS A 416 -0.15 8.81 -0.11
CA HIS A 416 -1.49 8.41 0.31
C HIS A 416 -1.48 7.64 1.65
N THR A 417 -0.33 7.05 2.01
CA THR A 417 -0.20 6.16 3.17
C THR A 417 0.99 6.53 4.04
N ASN A 418 0.96 6.11 5.30
CA ASN A 418 2.06 6.27 6.25
C ASN A 418 2.97 5.04 6.34
N ASN A 419 2.45 3.87 5.93
CA ASN A 419 3.21 2.62 5.89
C ASN A 419 2.92 1.88 4.57
N ALA A 420 3.77 0.89 4.27
CA ALA A 420 3.71 0.11 3.04
C ALA A 420 3.01 -1.27 3.23
N ASN A 421 2.41 -1.50 4.39
CA ASN A 421 1.81 -2.78 4.70
C ASN A 421 0.44 -2.92 4.02
N PHE A 422 0.12 -4.13 3.60
CA PHE A 422 -1.15 -4.39 2.90
C PHE A 422 -1.90 -5.61 3.42
N LEU A 423 -3.21 -5.57 3.25
CA LEU A 423 -4.14 -6.66 3.47
C LEU A 423 -4.86 -6.97 2.15
N CYS A 424 -4.76 -8.20 1.67
CA CYS A 424 -5.43 -8.66 0.46
C CYS A 424 -6.45 -9.75 0.81
N ILE A 425 -7.72 -9.54 0.42
CA ILE A 425 -8.82 -10.44 0.74
C ILE A 425 -9.53 -10.86 -0.55
N GLY A 426 -9.68 -12.16 -0.73
CA GLY A 426 -10.39 -12.67 -1.90
C GLY A 426 -10.87 -14.10 -1.71
N PRO A 427 -12.17 -14.38 -1.91
CA PRO A 427 -12.73 -15.72 -1.82
C PRO A 427 -12.01 -16.70 -2.76
N SER A 428 -12.13 -17.99 -2.46
CA SER A 428 -11.62 -19.04 -3.34
C SER A 428 -12.17 -18.90 -4.76
N GLY A 429 -11.28 -18.93 -5.77
CA GLY A 429 -11.61 -18.75 -7.18
C GLY A 429 -11.78 -17.29 -7.63
N SER A 430 -11.57 -16.30 -6.76
CA SER A 430 -11.63 -14.86 -7.14
C SER A 430 -10.43 -14.39 -7.96
N GLY A 431 -9.34 -15.17 -8.04
CA GLY A 431 -8.10 -14.81 -8.73
C GLY A 431 -7.01 -14.25 -7.82
N LYS A 432 -7.11 -14.48 -6.51
CA LYS A 432 -6.17 -13.97 -5.49
C LYS A 432 -4.71 -14.31 -5.80
N SER A 433 -4.37 -15.60 -5.96
CA SER A 433 -3.01 -16.03 -6.25
C SER A 433 -2.51 -15.50 -7.60
N PHE A 434 -3.37 -15.37 -8.61
CA PHE A 434 -3.04 -14.75 -9.89
C PHE A 434 -2.66 -13.28 -9.74
N HIS A 435 -3.46 -12.52 -9.01
CA HIS A 435 -3.18 -11.12 -8.68
C HIS A 435 -1.87 -10.98 -7.90
N MET A 436 -1.67 -11.81 -6.86
CA MET A 436 -0.47 -11.73 -6.04
C MET A 436 0.80 -12.13 -6.79
N ASN A 437 0.75 -13.12 -7.69
CA ASN A 437 1.87 -13.43 -8.58
C ASN A 437 2.27 -12.23 -9.45
N SER A 438 1.27 -11.50 -10.00
CA SER A 438 1.53 -10.25 -10.73
C SER A 438 2.22 -9.20 -9.87
N VAL A 439 1.76 -8.99 -8.64
CA VAL A 439 2.38 -8.05 -7.69
C VAL A 439 3.80 -8.49 -7.33
N VAL A 440 4.01 -9.75 -6.98
CA VAL A 440 5.32 -10.32 -6.62
C VAL A 440 6.32 -10.12 -7.78
N ARG A 441 5.94 -10.46 -9.01
CA ARG A 441 6.77 -10.20 -10.19
C ARG A 441 7.22 -8.75 -10.28
N GLN A 442 6.27 -7.85 -10.18
CA GLN A 442 6.53 -6.42 -10.36
C GLN A 442 7.38 -5.82 -9.22
N LEU A 443 7.25 -6.34 -8.00
CA LEU A 443 8.12 -5.96 -6.89
C LEU A 443 9.55 -6.49 -7.06
N LEU A 444 9.72 -7.74 -7.55
CA LEU A 444 11.04 -8.34 -7.79
C LEU A 444 11.86 -7.57 -8.84
N ILE A 445 11.23 -7.16 -9.94
CA ILE A 445 11.91 -6.38 -11.00
C ILE A 445 12.27 -4.96 -10.54
N GLN A 446 11.67 -4.46 -9.47
CA GLN A 446 11.96 -3.18 -8.86
C GLN A 446 12.87 -3.32 -7.62
N ASP A 447 13.74 -4.33 -7.66
CA ASP A 447 14.79 -4.59 -6.66
C ASP A 447 14.27 -4.74 -5.22
N THR A 448 13.12 -5.41 -5.08
CA THR A 448 12.55 -5.77 -3.79
C THR A 448 12.84 -7.23 -3.48
N ASP A 449 13.54 -7.51 -2.39
CA ASP A 449 13.73 -8.89 -1.90
C ASP A 449 12.42 -9.38 -1.27
N ILE A 450 11.97 -10.58 -1.65
CA ILE A 450 10.69 -11.12 -1.19
C ILE A 450 10.89 -12.42 -0.43
N VAL A 451 10.30 -12.50 0.76
CA VAL A 451 10.06 -13.72 1.51
C VAL A 451 8.56 -13.98 1.51
N LEU A 452 8.16 -15.15 1.04
CA LEU A 452 6.76 -15.51 0.88
C LEU A 452 6.46 -16.80 1.62
N VAL A 453 5.39 -16.80 2.41
CA VAL A 453 4.83 -17.99 3.06
C VAL A 453 3.59 -18.40 2.28
N ASP A 454 3.61 -19.58 1.71
CA ASP A 454 2.55 -20.16 0.87
C ASP A 454 1.97 -21.43 1.50
N THR A 455 0.67 -21.66 1.31
CA THR A 455 -0.03 -22.86 1.78
C THR A 455 -0.87 -23.51 0.66
N GLY A 456 -0.54 -23.26 -0.59
CA GLY A 456 -1.35 -23.74 -1.72
C GLY A 456 -0.55 -24.00 -2.99
N ASP A 457 0.78 -24.07 -2.89
CA ASP A 457 1.68 -24.29 -4.03
C ASP A 457 1.45 -23.30 -5.19
N SER A 458 1.14 -22.04 -4.82
CA SER A 458 0.72 -21.01 -5.77
C SER A 458 1.86 -20.30 -6.48
N TYR A 459 3.09 -20.35 -5.95
CA TYR A 459 4.23 -19.53 -6.41
C TYR A 459 5.40 -20.34 -6.97
N GLU A 460 5.26 -21.65 -7.16
CA GLU A 460 6.33 -22.51 -7.67
C GLU A 460 6.84 -22.01 -9.04
N GLY A 461 5.94 -21.72 -9.97
CA GLY A 461 6.29 -21.31 -11.34
C GLY A 461 7.08 -20.02 -11.39
N ILE A 462 6.61 -18.97 -10.72
CA ILE A 462 7.30 -17.68 -10.66
C ILE A 462 8.61 -17.77 -9.85
N CYS A 463 8.67 -18.61 -8.81
CA CYS A 463 9.88 -18.82 -8.04
C CYS A 463 10.98 -19.46 -8.90
N ARG A 464 10.64 -20.48 -9.68
CA ARG A 464 11.56 -21.12 -10.64
C ARG A 464 12.00 -20.13 -11.72
N TYR A 465 11.08 -19.32 -12.25
CA TYR A 465 11.39 -18.34 -13.29
C TYR A 465 12.43 -17.31 -12.83
N TYR A 466 12.33 -16.81 -11.62
CA TYR A 466 13.29 -15.85 -11.04
C TYR A 466 14.47 -16.51 -10.33
N HIS A 467 14.68 -17.83 -10.50
CA HIS A 467 15.73 -18.60 -9.83
C HIS A 467 15.73 -18.41 -8.30
N GLY A 468 14.54 -18.26 -7.74
CA GLY A 468 14.34 -18.15 -6.31
C GLY A 468 14.51 -19.49 -5.59
N THR A 469 14.57 -19.43 -4.29
CA THR A 469 14.64 -20.62 -3.43
C THR A 469 13.24 -21.04 -3.01
N TYR A 470 12.81 -22.23 -3.47
CA TYR A 470 11.52 -22.81 -3.12
C TYR A 470 11.72 -23.92 -2.09
N ILE A 471 11.26 -23.68 -0.86
CA ILE A 471 11.45 -24.56 0.30
C ILE A 471 10.13 -25.23 0.64
N THR A 472 10.06 -26.56 0.48
CA THR A 472 8.90 -27.35 0.91
C THR A 472 9.25 -28.14 2.16
N TYR A 473 8.35 -28.18 3.12
CA TYR A 473 8.51 -29.05 4.28
C TYR A 473 8.29 -30.52 3.91
N SER A 474 9.24 -31.38 4.30
CA SER A 474 9.04 -32.83 4.35
C SER A 474 9.69 -33.40 5.60
N LYS A 475 9.29 -34.61 6.01
CA LYS A 475 9.91 -35.27 7.18
C LYS A 475 11.39 -35.54 6.95
N GLU A 476 11.78 -35.79 5.68
CA GLU A 476 13.18 -36.03 5.28
C GLU A 476 13.99 -34.72 5.13
N ARG A 477 13.29 -33.62 4.87
CA ARG A 477 13.88 -32.28 4.73
C ARG A 477 13.02 -31.27 5.49
N PRO A 478 13.12 -31.24 6.82
CA PRO A 478 12.40 -30.25 7.62
C PRO A 478 12.94 -28.84 7.32
N ILE A 479 12.08 -27.86 7.43
CA ILE A 479 12.53 -26.46 7.46
C ILE A 479 13.30 -26.30 8.77
N SER A 480 14.61 -26.10 8.64
CA SER A 480 15.54 -26.09 9.77
C SER A 480 16.24 -24.75 9.84
N MET A 481 16.20 -24.14 11.00
CA MET A 481 16.89 -22.88 11.29
C MET A 481 17.25 -22.82 12.77
N ASN A 482 18.47 -22.39 13.04
CA ASN A 482 18.91 -22.13 14.41
C ASN A 482 18.57 -20.68 14.79
N PRO A 483 17.46 -20.42 15.48
CA PRO A 483 17.06 -19.06 15.85
C PRO A 483 17.86 -18.50 17.02
N PHE A 484 18.69 -19.30 17.70
CA PHE A 484 19.52 -18.88 18.82
C PHE A 484 20.83 -18.21 18.38
N LYS A 485 21.27 -18.43 17.14
CA LYS A 485 22.50 -17.86 16.61
C LYS A 485 22.34 -16.38 16.32
N ILE A 486 23.16 -15.56 16.96
CA ILE A 486 23.26 -14.11 16.70
C ILE A 486 24.72 -13.69 16.66
N THR A 487 24.99 -12.60 15.97
CA THR A 487 26.31 -11.95 15.95
C THR A 487 26.51 -11.08 17.19
N ARG A 488 27.77 -10.74 17.50
CA ARG A 488 28.07 -9.82 18.60
C ARG A 488 27.44 -8.45 18.39
N GLN A 489 27.43 -7.96 17.17
CA GLN A 489 26.79 -6.68 16.82
C GLN A 489 25.27 -6.69 17.07
N GLU A 490 24.58 -7.79 16.71
CA GLU A 490 23.14 -7.94 16.99
C GLU A 490 22.85 -8.01 18.49
N TYR A 491 23.74 -8.64 19.25
CA TYR A 491 23.65 -8.68 20.71
C TYR A 491 23.79 -7.28 21.33
N GLU A 492 24.74 -6.48 20.86
CA GLU A 492 24.99 -5.12 21.37
C GLU A 492 23.88 -4.13 20.90
N ASP A 493 23.41 -4.20 19.65
CA ASP A 493 22.51 -3.20 19.06
C ASP A 493 21.01 -3.54 19.22
N ASN A 494 20.62 -4.82 19.13
CA ASN A 494 19.22 -5.24 18.95
C ASN A 494 18.77 -6.41 19.82
N PHE A 495 19.44 -6.73 20.87
CA PHE A 495 19.16 -7.92 21.71
C PHE A 495 17.71 -7.95 22.24
N GLY A 496 17.11 -6.80 22.53
CA GLY A 496 15.73 -6.72 23.04
C GLY A 496 14.70 -7.34 22.10
N GLU A 497 14.87 -7.17 20.79
CA GLU A 497 13.97 -7.76 19.79
C GLU A 497 14.19 -9.28 19.69
N LYS A 498 15.44 -9.73 19.68
CA LYS A 498 15.78 -11.16 19.66
C LYS A 498 15.29 -11.89 20.90
N LYS A 499 15.44 -11.27 22.05
CA LYS A 499 14.90 -11.78 23.32
C LYS A 499 13.39 -11.98 23.26
N ASN A 500 12.65 -11.01 22.73
CA ASN A 500 11.19 -11.12 22.57
C ASN A 500 10.78 -12.24 21.61
N PHE A 501 11.52 -12.40 20.51
CA PHE A 501 11.32 -13.53 19.62
C PHE A 501 11.53 -14.87 20.32
N LEU A 502 12.69 -15.06 20.98
CA LEU A 502 13.01 -16.30 21.67
C LEU A 502 12.04 -16.61 22.82
N LYS A 503 11.63 -15.57 23.57
CA LYS A 503 10.59 -15.71 24.57
C LYS A 503 9.28 -16.24 23.95
N THR A 504 8.86 -15.67 22.82
CA THR A 504 7.66 -16.12 22.10
C THR A 504 7.79 -17.58 21.65
N LEU A 505 8.93 -17.94 21.07
CA LEU A 505 9.23 -19.30 20.62
C LEU A 505 9.21 -20.32 21.77
N ILE A 506 9.90 -20.01 22.86
CA ILE A 506 9.99 -20.91 24.03
C ILE A 506 8.60 -21.11 24.63
N PHE A 507 7.83 -20.07 24.82
CA PHE A 507 6.47 -20.20 25.35
C PHE A 507 5.51 -20.91 24.40
N LEU A 508 5.69 -20.74 23.10
CA LEU A 508 4.89 -21.46 22.11
C LEU A 508 5.11 -22.98 22.22
N ILE A 509 6.35 -23.38 22.49
CA ILE A 509 6.71 -24.80 22.73
C ILE A 509 6.23 -25.28 24.10
N TYR A 510 6.45 -24.49 25.16
CA TYR A 510 6.24 -24.87 26.55
C TYR A 510 4.76 -24.91 26.94
N ILE A 511 4.01 -23.87 26.68
CA ILE A 511 2.62 -23.76 27.15
C ILE A 511 1.62 -23.58 25.99
N GLY A 512 2.11 -23.55 24.74
CA GLY A 512 1.28 -23.35 23.56
C GLY A 512 0.55 -22.00 23.58
N GLU A 513 -0.78 -22.06 23.54
CA GLU A 513 -1.63 -20.87 23.50
C GLU A 513 -1.94 -20.24 24.87
N LYS A 514 -1.63 -20.94 25.95
CA LYS A 514 -1.91 -20.44 27.31
C LYS A 514 -1.03 -19.22 27.62
N ALA A 515 -1.59 -18.25 28.34
CA ALA A 515 -0.80 -17.14 28.86
C ALA A 515 0.18 -17.65 29.94
N PRO A 516 1.45 -17.23 29.93
CA PRO A 516 2.38 -17.49 31.03
C PRO A 516 1.92 -16.72 32.27
N ASP A 517 2.26 -17.23 33.43
CA ASP A 517 2.17 -16.41 34.63
C ASP A 517 3.38 -15.46 34.74
N ASP A 518 3.27 -14.47 35.62
CA ASP A 518 4.31 -13.44 35.77
C ASP A 518 5.67 -14.02 36.20
N VAL A 519 5.65 -15.11 36.95
CA VAL A 519 6.85 -15.81 37.41
C VAL A 519 7.50 -16.59 36.28
N GLU A 520 6.70 -17.31 35.48
CA GLU A 520 7.19 -18.00 34.28
C GLU A 520 7.82 -17.00 33.30
N GLU A 521 7.19 -15.87 33.09
CA GLU A 521 7.73 -14.83 32.18
C GLU A 521 9.04 -14.25 32.69
N LEU A 522 9.15 -13.97 34.01
CA LEU A 522 10.35 -13.43 34.61
C LEU A 522 11.52 -14.44 34.50
N ILE A 523 11.28 -15.73 34.81
CA ILE A 523 12.31 -16.79 34.78
C ILE A 523 12.80 -17.01 33.35
N VAL A 524 11.92 -17.18 32.37
CA VAL A 524 12.29 -17.39 30.97
C VAL A 524 13.07 -16.20 30.43
N ASN A 525 12.63 -14.97 30.71
CA ASN A 525 13.36 -13.76 30.35
C ASN A 525 14.78 -13.74 30.94
N GLN A 526 14.92 -14.04 32.19
CA GLN A 526 16.22 -14.05 32.87
C GLN A 526 17.15 -15.11 32.27
N VAL A 527 16.65 -16.31 32.05
CA VAL A 527 17.43 -17.40 31.47
C VAL A 527 17.93 -17.07 30.06
N ILE A 528 17.10 -16.44 29.22
CA ILE A 528 17.53 -16.00 27.89
C ILE A 528 18.66 -14.99 28.00
N VAL A 529 18.55 -14.00 28.88
CA VAL A 529 19.61 -12.97 29.06
C VAL A 529 20.91 -13.64 29.55
N GLU A 530 20.84 -14.43 30.61
CA GLU A 530 22.03 -15.08 31.18
C GLU A 530 22.69 -16.07 30.21
N TYR A 531 21.89 -16.72 29.32
CA TYR A 531 22.43 -17.61 28.29
C TYR A 531 23.33 -16.87 27.30
N TYR A 532 22.90 -15.70 26.83
CA TYR A 532 23.72 -14.90 25.93
C TYR A 532 24.88 -14.20 26.65
N GLU A 533 24.69 -13.79 27.89
CA GLU A 533 25.78 -13.28 28.73
C GLU A 533 26.87 -14.35 28.91
N ALA A 534 26.48 -15.61 29.18
CA ALA A 534 27.41 -16.73 29.33
C ALA A 534 28.19 -17.04 28.03
N TYR A 535 27.66 -16.66 26.87
CA TYR A 535 28.34 -16.84 25.60
C TYR A 535 29.23 -15.64 25.21
N PHE A 536 28.72 -14.40 25.28
CA PHE A 536 29.44 -13.21 24.84
C PHE A 536 30.40 -12.66 25.91
N HIS A 537 30.06 -12.87 27.17
CA HIS A 537 30.84 -12.42 28.33
C HIS A 537 31.03 -13.63 29.30
N PRO A 538 31.81 -14.66 28.90
CA PRO A 538 31.98 -15.85 29.73
C PRO A 538 32.58 -15.44 31.05
N PHE A 539 31.93 -15.92 32.12
CA PHE A 539 32.37 -15.64 33.47
C PHE A 539 33.71 -16.30 33.76
N GLU A 540 34.72 -15.52 34.15
CA GLU A 540 36.05 -16.02 34.55
C GLU A 540 36.21 -16.06 36.05
N LYS A 541 36.03 -14.96 36.71
CA LYS A 541 36.10 -14.80 38.17
C LYS A 541 35.32 -13.56 38.61
N PHE A 542 34.83 -13.58 39.88
CA PHE A 542 34.36 -12.34 40.49
C PHE A 542 35.51 -11.36 40.71
N THR A 543 35.26 -10.11 40.57
CA THR A 543 36.17 -9.05 41.02
C THR A 543 36.22 -9.03 42.54
N GLU A 544 37.28 -8.47 43.12
CA GLU A 544 37.44 -8.41 44.59
C GLU A 544 36.27 -7.65 45.24
N GLN A 545 35.73 -6.63 44.58
CA GLN A 545 34.56 -5.87 45.05
C GLN A 545 33.29 -6.74 45.04
N GLU A 546 33.04 -7.46 43.98
CA GLU A 546 31.90 -8.37 43.86
C GLU A 546 31.95 -9.49 44.89
N ARG A 547 33.15 -10.05 45.13
CA ARG A 547 33.36 -11.06 46.21
C ARG A 547 32.97 -10.49 47.55
N GLN A 548 33.39 -9.26 47.88
CA GLN A 548 33.05 -8.61 49.14
C GLN A 548 31.55 -8.32 49.25
N ASP A 549 30.90 -7.87 48.17
CA ASP A 549 29.48 -7.63 48.15
C ASP A 549 28.67 -8.93 48.33
N ILE A 550 29.07 -10.03 47.68
CA ILE A 550 28.43 -11.33 47.83
C ILE A 550 28.63 -11.85 49.29
N ILE A 551 29.82 -11.78 49.87
CA ILE A 551 30.10 -12.15 51.27
C ILE A 551 29.20 -11.33 52.22
N HIS A 552 29.06 -10.03 51.96
CA HIS A 552 28.20 -9.16 52.75
C HIS A 552 26.73 -9.61 52.67
N LEU A 553 26.23 -9.91 51.47
CA LEU A 553 24.87 -10.40 51.24
C LEU A 553 24.62 -11.76 51.90
N LEU A 554 25.55 -12.68 51.80
CA LEU A 554 25.48 -13.99 52.48
C LEU A 554 25.46 -13.83 54.00
N THR A 555 26.30 -12.95 54.56
CA THR A 555 26.30 -12.62 55.98
C THR A 555 24.98 -12.07 56.46
N LEU A 556 24.37 -11.14 55.68
CA LEU A 556 23.03 -10.60 55.97
C LEU A 556 21.95 -11.67 55.92
N LYS A 557 22.01 -12.56 54.93
CA LYS A 557 21.07 -13.69 54.79
C LYS A 557 21.19 -14.68 55.94
N ASP A 558 22.39 -15.05 56.38
CA ASP A 558 22.63 -15.95 57.48
C ASP A 558 22.13 -15.32 58.81
N LYS A 559 22.34 -14.02 59.02
CA LYS A 559 21.78 -13.25 60.13
C LYS A 559 20.25 -13.24 60.11
N MET A 560 19.62 -13.02 58.97
CA MET A 560 18.15 -13.04 58.84
C MET A 560 17.55 -14.42 59.09
N ASN A 561 18.25 -15.48 58.75
CA ASN A 561 17.80 -16.86 58.93
C ASN A 561 18.15 -17.42 60.30
N GLY A 562 18.86 -16.67 61.19
CA GLY A 562 19.31 -17.11 62.51
C GLY A 562 20.41 -18.20 62.45
N GLU A 563 21.05 -18.38 61.29
CA GLU A 563 22.17 -19.35 61.15
C GLU A 563 23.45 -18.77 61.70
N TYR A 564 23.64 -17.47 61.66
CA TYR A 564 24.74 -16.76 62.29
C TYR A 564 24.68 -16.88 63.82
N ASP A 565 23.49 -16.67 64.39
CA ASP A 565 23.26 -16.75 65.86
C ASP A 565 23.42 -18.18 66.35
N LYS A 566 23.02 -19.19 65.57
CA LYS A 566 23.26 -20.58 65.88
C LYS A 566 24.74 -20.94 65.89
N PHE A 567 25.45 -20.39 64.90
CA PHE A 567 26.90 -20.57 64.83
C PHE A 567 27.60 -19.91 66.04
N GLU A 568 27.17 -18.76 66.44
CA GLU A 568 27.64 -18.00 67.60
C GLU A 568 27.31 -18.77 68.90
N GLU A 569 26.07 -19.29 69.07
CA GLU A 569 25.68 -20.12 70.19
C GLU A 569 26.45 -21.49 70.31
N GLU A 570 26.64 -22.13 69.15
CA GLU A 570 27.43 -23.36 69.11
C GLU A 570 28.91 -23.13 69.53
N LEU A 571 29.39 -21.98 69.15
CA LEU A 571 30.71 -21.51 69.51
C LEU A 571 30.83 -21.15 70.98
N GLU A 572 29.88 -20.38 71.52
CA GLU A 572 29.86 -20.10 73.01
C GLU A 572 29.70 -21.36 73.81
N LYS A 573 28.89 -22.34 73.37
CA LYS A 573 28.80 -23.66 74.09
C LYS A 573 30.12 -24.41 74.06
N LYS A 574 30.83 -24.42 72.95
CA LYS A 574 32.15 -25.02 72.86
C LYS A 574 33.18 -24.33 73.75
N TYR A 575 33.11 -23.02 73.89
CA TYR A 575 33.93 -22.24 74.79
C TYR A 575 33.60 -22.56 76.29
N ALA A 576 32.36 -22.64 76.66
CA ALA A 576 31.93 -22.89 78.02
C ALA A 576 32.27 -24.30 78.51
N GLU A 577 32.39 -25.30 77.62
CA GLU A 577 32.80 -26.68 78.02
C GLU A 577 34.30 -26.81 78.22
N GLN A 578 35.11 -25.86 77.66
CA GLN A 578 36.61 -25.94 77.74
C GLN A 578 37.25 -25.13 78.86
N GLU A 579 36.51 -24.29 79.59
CA GLU A 579 37.03 -23.53 80.73
C GLU A 579 37.42 -24.44 81.96
N LYS A 580 37.39 -25.79 81.85
CA LYS A 580 37.55 -26.70 82.93
C LYS A 580 38.92 -27.44 82.97
N GLU A 581 39.90 -27.18 82.12
CA GLU A 581 41.24 -27.82 82.26
C GLU A 581 42.36 -26.78 82.14
N PRO A 582 43.56 -27.04 83.02
CA PRO A 582 44.58 -25.99 83.13
C PRO A 582 45.67 -26.01 82.08
N VAL A 583 46.18 -24.81 81.72
CA VAL A 583 47.09 -24.52 80.66
C VAL A 583 48.58 -24.55 81.13
N ALA A 584 49.50 -25.11 80.34
CA ALA A 584 50.95 -24.94 80.46
C ALA A 584 51.49 -23.76 79.64
N GLU A 585 52.40 -22.94 80.24
CA GLU A 585 53.00 -21.75 79.66
C GLU A 585 54.07 -22.05 78.56
N PRO A 586 54.19 -21.30 77.53
CA PRO A 586 55.23 -21.44 76.47
C PRO A 586 56.45 -20.57 76.69
N GLU A 587 57.62 -21.04 76.27
CA GLU A 587 58.98 -20.44 76.36
C GLU A 587 59.11 -19.17 75.48
N VAL A 588 59.96 -18.23 75.96
CA VAL A 588 60.23 -16.89 75.43
C VAL A 588 61.36 -16.93 74.41
N GLU A 589 61.24 -16.42 73.22
CA GLU A 589 62.36 -16.12 72.33
C GLU A 589 62.60 -14.60 72.20
N GLU A 590 63.91 -14.22 71.96
CA GLU A 590 64.43 -12.85 72.01
C GLU A 590 64.02 -11.90 70.90
N PRO A 591 64.23 -10.54 71.03
CA PRO A 591 63.55 -9.53 70.21
C PRO A 591 64.29 -9.17 68.95
N GLU A 592 63.54 -9.01 67.83
CA GLU A 592 63.99 -8.36 66.61
C GLU A 592 63.62 -6.83 66.58
N PRO A 593 64.29 -6.04 65.71
CA PRO A 593 64.26 -4.58 65.78
C PRO A 593 62.94 -3.93 65.38
N ALA A 594 62.72 -2.72 65.88
CA ALA A 594 61.51 -1.95 65.88
C ALA A 594 60.87 -1.69 64.50
N VAL A 595 59.67 -2.26 64.26
CA VAL A 595 58.72 -2.00 63.24
C VAL A 595 57.55 -1.26 63.88
N SER A 596 56.88 -0.37 63.13
CA SER A 596 55.79 0.41 63.68
C SER A 596 54.63 -0.49 64.20
N ASP A 597 53.90 -0.04 65.23
CA ASP A 597 52.86 -0.82 65.88
C ASP A 597 51.75 -1.33 64.92
N GLU A 598 51.46 -0.56 63.87
CA GLU A 598 50.48 -0.98 62.83
C GLU A 598 50.99 -2.13 61.96
N GLU A 599 52.29 -2.20 61.71
CA GLU A 599 52.93 -3.20 60.88
C GLU A 599 53.23 -4.48 61.69
N LYS A 600 53.38 -4.34 62.95
CA LYS A 600 53.38 -5.44 63.89
C LYS A 600 52.03 -6.12 64.00
N GLU A 601 51.00 -5.34 64.16
CA GLU A 601 49.63 -5.80 64.27
C GLU A 601 49.16 -6.51 62.98
N ARG A 602 49.57 -6.02 61.83
CA ARG A 602 49.32 -6.64 60.50
C ARG A 602 50.06 -7.96 60.32
N ARG A 603 51.30 -8.02 60.73
CA ARG A 603 52.13 -9.23 60.67
C ARG A 603 51.55 -10.27 61.63
N ASP A 604 51.11 -9.89 62.81
CA ASP A 604 50.53 -10.81 63.78
C ASP A 604 49.15 -11.33 63.34
N LYS A 605 48.34 -10.46 62.74
CA LYS A 605 47.08 -10.89 62.11
C LYS A 605 47.34 -11.89 60.97
N GLU A 606 48.39 -11.63 60.15
CA GLU A 606 48.73 -12.54 59.05
C GLU A 606 49.35 -13.82 59.49
N LYS A 607 50.16 -13.81 60.56
CA LYS A 607 50.67 -15.04 61.19
C LYS A 607 49.54 -15.87 61.84
N LYS A 608 48.67 -15.25 62.57
CA LYS A 608 47.47 -15.92 63.14
C LYS A 608 46.60 -16.52 62.05
N ARG A 609 46.37 -15.78 60.95
CA ARG A 609 45.58 -16.28 59.83
C ARG A 609 46.20 -17.51 59.18
N ARG A 610 47.49 -17.46 58.86
CA ARG A 610 48.25 -18.65 58.34
C ARG A 610 48.24 -19.85 59.28
N TRP A 611 48.30 -19.57 60.55
CA TRP A 611 48.25 -20.62 61.56
C TRP A 611 46.87 -21.27 61.70
N VAL A 612 45.77 -20.48 61.64
CA VAL A 612 44.41 -20.95 61.57
C VAL A 612 44.17 -21.77 60.32
N GLU A 613 44.65 -21.31 59.19
CA GLU A 613 44.55 -22.00 57.89
C GLU A 613 45.26 -23.37 57.96
N LYS A 614 46.42 -23.40 58.60
CA LYS A 614 47.18 -24.65 58.83
C LYS A 614 46.42 -25.60 59.71
N LEU A 615 45.83 -25.12 60.78
CA LEU A 615 45.03 -25.92 61.71
C LEU A 615 43.74 -26.43 61.12
N THR A 616 43.03 -25.56 60.30
CA THR A 616 41.82 -25.95 59.59
C THR A 616 42.10 -26.98 58.51
N ASN A 617 43.20 -26.86 57.81
CA ASN A 617 43.64 -27.87 56.84
C ASN A 617 44.00 -29.18 57.48
N LEU A 618 44.60 -29.15 58.67
CA LEU A 618 44.97 -30.35 59.42
C LEU A 618 43.75 -31.05 60.04
N ALA A 619 42.78 -30.28 60.51
CA ALA A 619 41.49 -30.77 61.01
C ALA A 619 40.59 -31.40 59.93
N ASN A 620 40.76 -31.00 58.68
CA ASN A 620 39.99 -31.52 57.51
C ASN A 620 40.79 -32.55 56.68
N ASP A 621 42.02 -32.85 57.05
CA ASP A 621 42.83 -33.77 56.28
C ASP A 621 42.45 -35.22 56.63
N SER A 622 41.87 -35.91 55.67
CA SER A 622 41.44 -37.30 55.74
C SER A 622 42.64 -38.32 55.91
N ALA A 623 43.86 -37.81 55.73
CA ALA A 623 45.07 -38.58 55.84
C ALA A 623 45.78 -38.37 57.20
N ALA A 624 45.35 -37.49 58.08
CA ALA A 624 45.90 -37.18 59.35
C ALA A 624 45.42 -38.22 60.44
N SER A 625 46.24 -38.50 61.44
CA SER A 625 45.83 -39.38 62.52
C SER A 625 44.73 -38.74 63.39
N GLU A 626 43.85 -39.58 63.99
CA GLU A 626 42.80 -39.14 64.93
C GLU A 626 43.30 -38.22 66.02
N GLY A 627 44.59 -38.47 66.50
CA GLY A 627 45.26 -37.69 67.58
C GLY A 627 45.69 -36.30 67.08
N GLU A 628 46.12 -36.15 65.80
CA GLU A 628 46.49 -34.86 65.17
C GLU A 628 45.27 -34.04 64.84
N VAL A 629 44.20 -34.67 64.39
CA VAL A 629 42.93 -34.01 64.15
C VAL A 629 42.34 -33.47 65.45
N ALA A 630 42.29 -34.28 66.48
CA ALA A 630 41.83 -33.90 67.84
C ALA A 630 42.69 -32.78 68.46
N ALA A 631 44.00 -32.79 68.26
CA ALA A 631 44.85 -31.69 68.69
C ALA A 631 44.67 -30.40 67.91
N ALA A 632 44.43 -30.45 66.59
CA ALA A 632 44.11 -29.32 65.76
C ALA A 632 42.72 -28.71 66.06
N GLU A 633 41.72 -29.55 66.29
CA GLU A 633 40.40 -29.15 66.74
C GLU A 633 40.43 -28.50 68.13
N ASN A 634 41.23 -29.03 69.10
CA ASN A 634 41.40 -28.48 70.43
C ASN A 634 42.14 -27.13 70.42
N GLN A 635 43.07 -26.90 69.48
CA GLN A 635 43.75 -25.62 69.28
C GLN A 635 42.85 -24.62 68.58
N LEU A 636 42.03 -25.01 67.56
CA LEU A 636 41.03 -24.16 66.87
C LEU A 636 39.95 -23.69 67.86
N SER A 637 39.60 -24.54 68.87
CA SER A 637 38.58 -24.22 69.86
C SER A 637 39.07 -23.23 70.95
N ARG A 638 40.36 -22.91 71.02
CA ARG A 638 40.93 -21.87 71.91
C ARG A 638 41.19 -20.53 71.29
N LEU A 639 40.62 -20.29 70.12
CA LEU A 639 40.87 -19.06 69.41
C LEU A 639 39.98 -17.92 69.88
N THR A 640 40.52 -16.69 69.89
CA THR A 640 39.77 -15.41 70.21
C THR A 640 38.64 -15.11 69.23
N PRO A 641 37.60 -14.29 69.60
CA PRO A 641 36.51 -13.93 68.75
C PRO A 641 36.91 -13.42 67.36
N GLU A 642 38.07 -12.75 67.26
CA GLU A 642 38.62 -12.25 65.97
C GLU A 642 39.02 -13.36 65.01
N VAL A 643 39.51 -14.50 65.55
CA VAL A 643 39.96 -15.68 64.78
C VAL A 643 38.73 -16.45 64.29
N MET A 644 37.64 -16.33 64.99
CA MET A 644 36.35 -16.96 64.67
C MET A 644 35.60 -16.22 63.58
N GLU A 645 35.63 -14.92 63.58
CA GLU A 645 35.18 -14.08 62.49
C GLU A 645 35.98 -14.43 61.22
N GLY A 646 37.29 -14.70 61.34
CA GLY A 646 38.11 -15.18 60.23
C GLY A 646 37.67 -16.55 59.69
N THR A 647 37.25 -17.48 60.57
CA THR A 647 36.77 -18.82 60.17
C THR A 647 35.41 -18.76 59.48
N TYR A 648 34.52 -17.87 59.90
CA TYR A 648 33.25 -17.62 59.23
C TYR A 648 33.46 -17.02 57.85
N LEU A 649 34.35 -16.06 57.75
CA LEU A 649 34.74 -15.46 56.44
C LEU A 649 35.37 -16.51 55.49
N MET A 650 36.15 -17.48 56.02
CA MET A 650 36.67 -18.61 55.20
C MET A 650 35.56 -19.48 54.66
N LYS A 651 34.54 -19.82 55.47
CA LYS A 651 33.37 -20.59 55.09
C LYS A 651 32.58 -19.85 53.98
N LEU A 652 32.42 -18.55 54.13
CA LEU A 652 31.74 -17.72 53.11
C LEU A 652 32.58 -17.63 51.80
N ASN A 653 33.93 -17.52 51.93
CA ASN A 653 34.82 -17.54 50.76
C ASN A 653 34.75 -18.87 50.01
N GLU A 654 34.70 -19.99 50.67
CA GLU A 654 34.49 -21.30 50.04
C GLU A 654 33.12 -21.38 49.33
N GLU A 655 32.10 -20.75 49.89
CA GLU A 655 30.79 -20.68 49.27
C GLU A 655 30.81 -19.82 48.03
N VAL A 656 31.52 -18.70 48.07
CA VAL A 656 31.75 -17.85 46.89
C VAL A 656 32.56 -18.59 45.82
N ASP A 657 33.62 -19.33 46.22
CA ASP A 657 34.41 -20.17 45.30
C ASP A 657 33.57 -21.27 44.65
N ARG A 658 32.67 -21.91 45.41
CA ARG A 658 31.68 -22.85 44.83
C ARG A 658 30.70 -22.15 43.88
N MET A 659 30.30 -20.92 44.18
CA MET A 659 29.49 -20.12 43.28
C MET A 659 30.24 -19.77 41.99
N GLU A 660 31.54 -19.40 42.11
CA GLU A 660 32.39 -19.17 40.94
C GLU A 660 32.53 -20.43 40.09
N GLU A 661 32.78 -21.57 40.69
CA GLU A 661 32.90 -22.83 39.98
C GLU A 661 31.59 -23.24 39.27
N ARG A 662 30.45 -23.05 39.93
CA ARG A 662 29.13 -23.30 39.35
C ARG A 662 28.90 -22.38 38.16
N ARG A 663 29.18 -21.05 38.27
CA ARG A 663 29.06 -20.13 37.17
C ARG A 663 30.01 -20.43 36.00
N ARG A 664 31.22 -20.88 36.30
CA ARG A 664 32.20 -21.28 35.30
C ARG A 664 31.77 -22.55 34.54
N LYS A 665 31.06 -23.47 35.19
CA LYS A 665 30.48 -24.67 34.56
C LYS A 665 29.32 -24.33 33.60
N LEU A 666 28.64 -23.19 33.78
CA LEU A 666 27.56 -22.72 32.91
C LEU A 666 28.06 -22.04 31.60
N LYS A 667 29.30 -22.28 31.20
CA LYS A 667 29.88 -21.70 29.98
C LYS A 667 29.17 -22.25 28.75
N VAL A 668 28.60 -21.30 27.93
CA VAL A 668 28.01 -21.59 26.62
C VAL A 668 29.10 -21.45 25.56
N THR A 669 29.36 -22.50 24.78
CA THR A 669 30.39 -22.50 23.71
C THR A 669 29.81 -22.33 22.33
N THR A 670 28.55 -22.71 22.14
CA THR A 670 27.82 -22.63 20.85
C THR A 670 26.40 -22.13 21.09
N LEU A 671 25.91 -21.27 20.21
CA LEU A 671 24.53 -20.79 20.27
C LEU A 671 23.63 -21.74 19.47
N SER A 672 22.80 -22.53 20.16
CA SER A 672 21.82 -23.44 19.55
C SER A 672 20.68 -23.72 20.54
N PHE A 673 19.58 -24.30 20.05
CA PHE A 673 18.53 -24.76 20.96
C PHE A 673 19.04 -25.80 21.97
N ASN A 674 19.88 -26.74 21.53
CA ASN A 674 20.43 -27.75 22.42
C ASN A 674 21.23 -27.13 23.58
N SER A 675 22.15 -26.21 23.31
CA SER A 675 22.92 -25.54 24.35
C SER A 675 22.05 -24.62 25.24
N PHE A 676 21.01 -24.02 24.69
CA PHE A 676 20.04 -23.28 25.48
C PHE A 676 19.23 -24.20 26.40
N TYR A 677 18.79 -25.36 25.92
CA TYR A 677 18.07 -26.33 26.71
C TYR A 677 18.90 -26.81 27.88
N ASP A 678 20.15 -27.24 27.62
CA ASP A 678 21.09 -27.69 28.67
C ASP A 678 21.31 -26.59 29.71
N PHE A 679 21.56 -25.36 29.27
CA PHE A 679 21.72 -24.20 30.14
C PHE A 679 20.46 -23.92 30.97
N ALA A 680 19.28 -23.94 30.34
CA ALA A 680 18.02 -23.66 31.01
C ALA A 680 17.66 -24.69 32.07
N ILE A 681 17.83 -25.99 31.78
CA ILE A 681 17.54 -27.07 32.73
C ILE A 681 18.42 -26.97 33.96
N GLU A 682 19.67 -26.57 33.81
CA GLU A 682 20.59 -26.40 34.94
C GLU A 682 20.34 -25.08 35.68
N ARG A 683 20.00 -24.01 34.98
CA ARG A 683 19.92 -22.66 35.58
C ARG A 683 18.56 -22.32 36.20
N ILE A 684 17.45 -22.79 35.64
CA ILE A 684 16.09 -22.50 36.16
C ILE A 684 15.93 -22.93 37.65
N PRO A 685 16.33 -24.14 38.06
CA PRO A 685 16.22 -24.54 39.46
C PRO A 685 17.00 -23.64 40.44
N GLN A 686 18.14 -23.11 39.97
CA GLN A 686 18.97 -22.21 40.79
C GLN A 686 18.25 -20.84 40.95
N ILE A 687 17.72 -20.28 39.86
CA ILE A 687 16.94 -19.01 39.88
C ILE A 687 15.72 -19.16 40.80
N CYS A 688 15.03 -20.31 40.71
CA CYS A 688 13.87 -20.58 41.57
C CYS A 688 14.23 -20.59 43.04
N LYS A 689 15.37 -21.21 43.39
CA LYS A 689 15.89 -21.24 44.75
C LYS A 689 16.30 -19.85 45.23
N ASP A 690 17.06 -19.11 44.40
CA ASP A 690 17.56 -17.77 44.74
C ASP A 690 16.42 -16.74 44.95
N LYS A 691 15.33 -16.86 44.18
CA LYS A 691 14.19 -15.96 44.24
C LYS A 691 13.01 -16.46 45.09
N ASN A 692 13.12 -17.66 45.63
CA ASN A 692 12.07 -18.35 46.39
C ASN A 692 10.73 -18.45 45.65
N VAL A 693 10.80 -18.81 44.34
CA VAL A 693 9.64 -18.96 43.45
C VAL A 693 9.56 -20.40 42.93
N THR A 694 8.38 -20.80 42.47
CA THR A 694 8.17 -22.13 41.88
C THR A 694 8.04 -22.06 40.38
N PHE A 695 8.65 -23.00 39.66
CA PHE A 695 8.55 -23.16 38.21
C PHE A 695 8.39 -24.66 37.87
N ARG A 696 7.53 -24.96 36.90
CA ARG A 696 7.26 -26.37 36.51
C ARG A 696 8.35 -26.90 35.55
N ILE A 697 9.54 -27.09 36.10
CA ILE A 697 10.72 -27.49 35.30
C ILE A 697 10.54 -28.86 34.63
N ALA A 698 9.80 -29.79 35.23
CA ALA A 698 9.54 -31.10 34.65
C ALA A 698 8.69 -30.99 33.36
N ASP A 699 7.65 -30.18 33.38
CA ASP A 699 6.81 -29.91 32.21
C ASP A 699 7.62 -29.18 31.13
N PHE A 700 8.39 -28.17 31.54
CA PHE A 700 9.28 -27.42 30.65
C PHE A 700 10.26 -28.35 29.96
N SER A 701 10.96 -29.16 30.71
CA SER A 701 11.92 -30.13 30.16
C SER A 701 11.25 -31.13 29.23
N ALA A 702 10.11 -31.70 29.60
CA ALA A 702 9.43 -32.73 28.84
C ALA A 702 8.92 -32.16 27.47
N LEU A 703 8.38 -30.96 27.48
CA LEU A 703 7.83 -30.36 26.25
C LEU A 703 8.92 -29.84 25.29
N LEU A 704 9.97 -29.23 25.82
CA LEU A 704 11.09 -28.75 25.01
C LEU A 704 11.99 -29.92 24.53
N SER A 705 12.00 -31.07 25.19
CA SER A 705 12.81 -32.25 24.79
C SER A 705 12.46 -32.77 23.37
N ARG A 706 11.27 -32.47 22.88
CA ARG A 706 10.89 -32.80 21.48
C ARG A 706 11.80 -32.14 20.42
N PHE A 707 12.38 -31.00 20.73
CA PHE A 707 13.28 -30.22 19.86
C PHE A 707 14.77 -30.41 20.24
N TYR A 708 15.04 -31.11 21.36
CA TYR A 708 16.37 -31.41 21.84
C TYR A 708 16.96 -32.64 21.11
N LYS A 709 18.27 -32.83 21.24
CA LYS A 709 19.02 -33.94 20.66
C LYS A 709 18.36 -35.28 20.93
N GLY A 710 18.05 -36.03 19.86
CA GLY A 710 17.32 -37.31 19.92
C GLY A 710 15.79 -37.16 19.98
N GLY A 711 15.25 -35.94 20.00
CA GLY A 711 13.82 -35.68 19.95
C GLY A 711 13.24 -35.71 18.53
N GLU A 712 11.93 -35.86 18.43
CA GLU A 712 11.21 -35.98 17.15
C GLU A 712 11.46 -34.79 16.19
N LEU A 713 11.63 -33.59 16.73
CA LEU A 713 11.77 -32.34 16.00
C LEU A 713 13.17 -31.71 16.18
N GLU A 714 14.19 -32.51 16.51
CA GLU A 714 15.56 -32.06 16.77
C GLU A 714 16.10 -31.11 15.71
N TYR A 715 15.88 -31.42 14.43
CA TYR A 715 16.44 -30.65 13.31
C TYR A 715 15.79 -29.28 13.07
N THR A 716 14.61 -29.03 13.63
CA THR A 716 13.86 -27.80 13.37
C THR A 716 14.58 -26.55 13.90
N LEU A 717 15.22 -26.63 15.08
CA LEU A 717 15.79 -25.49 15.80
C LEU A 717 17.32 -25.54 15.97
N ASN A 718 18.01 -26.59 15.52
CA ASN A 718 19.43 -26.80 15.82
C ASN A 718 20.38 -26.64 14.63
N ASN A 719 19.90 -26.70 13.40
CA ASN A 719 20.74 -26.54 12.23
C ASN A 719 20.83 -25.05 11.84
N ASP A 720 22.03 -24.63 11.48
CA ASP A 720 22.20 -23.27 10.94
C ASP A 720 21.36 -23.11 9.66
N ALA A 721 20.70 -21.96 9.53
CA ALA A 721 20.06 -21.56 8.27
C ALA A 721 21.13 -21.52 7.18
N ASP A 722 20.77 -22.00 5.97
CA ASP A 722 21.65 -21.85 4.82
C ASP A 722 21.91 -20.35 4.62
N ALA A 723 23.17 -19.94 4.73
CA ALA A 723 23.58 -18.54 4.57
C ALA A 723 23.14 -17.97 3.21
N SER A 724 22.93 -18.83 2.21
CA SER A 724 22.41 -18.42 0.89
C SER A 724 20.99 -17.82 0.99
N LEU A 725 20.16 -18.17 1.98
CA LEU A 725 18.81 -17.62 2.14
C LEU A 725 18.80 -16.11 2.38
N PHE A 726 19.85 -15.59 3.04
CA PHE A 726 19.98 -14.16 3.27
C PHE A 726 20.37 -13.40 2.01
N GLU A 727 21.07 -14.04 1.06
CA GLU A 727 21.51 -13.45 -0.20
C GLU A 727 20.45 -13.56 -1.30
N GLN A 728 19.58 -14.55 -1.25
CA GLN A 728 18.54 -14.80 -2.27
C GLN A 728 17.53 -13.65 -2.30
N LYS A 729 17.22 -13.13 -3.50
CA LYS A 729 16.21 -12.10 -3.69
C LYS A 729 14.79 -12.61 -3.49
N PHE A 730 14.53 -13.86 -3.80
CA PHE A 730 13.20 -14.47 -3.71
C PHE A 730 13.26 -15.82 -3.00
N VAL A 731 12.55 -15.92 -1.89
CA VAL A 731 12.43 -17.14 -1.10
C VAL A 731 10.95 -17.43 -0.84
N VAL A 732 10.52 -18.63 -1.19
CA VAL A 732 9.16 -19.13 -0.96
C VAL A 732 9.22 -20.30 0.01
N PHE A 733 8.48 -20.22 1.09
CA PHE A 733 8.27 -21.31 2.06
C PHE A 733 6.88 -21.90 1.83
N GLU A 734 6.83 -23.07 1.22
CA GLU A 734 5.62 -23.87 1.03
C GLU A 734 5.38 -24.78 2.24
N ILE A 735 4.37 -24.45 3.04
CA ILE A 735 4.11 -25.07 4.33
C ILE A 735 2.74 -25.77 4.42
N ASP A 736 2.11 -26.06 3.28
CA ASP A 736 0.79 -26.74 3.23
C ASP A 736 0.77 -28.06 4.00
N LYS A 737 1.85 -28.84 3.93
CA LYS A 737 1.94 -30.16 4.58
C LYS A 737 1.90 -30.13 6.11
N ILE A 738 2.21 -29.00 6.71
CA ILE A 738 2.22 -28.84 8.18
C ILE A 738 1.10 -27.93 8.69
N LYS A 739 0.25 -27.40 7.81
CA LYS A 739 -0.79 -26.42 8.19
C LYS A 739 -1.81 -26.94 9.23
N GLU A 740 -1.99 -28.26 9.32
CA GLU A 740 -2.87 -28.90 10.29
C GLU A 740 -2.14 -29.32 11.59
N ASP A 741 -0.81 -29.15 11.68
CA ASP A 741 -0.05 -29.43 12.90
C ASP A 741 -0.10 -28.20 13.84
N PRO A 742 -0.80 -28.29 14.98
CA PRO A 742 -1.02 -27.14 15.85
C PRO A 742 0.26 -26.66 16.58
N VAL A 743 1.33 -27.43 16.60
CA VAL A 743 2.59 -27.10 17.25
C VAL A 743 3.62 -26.63 16.23
N LEU A 744 3.81 -27.42 15.16
CA LEU A 744 4.88 -27.14 14.20
C LEU A 744 4.57 -25.96 13.29
N PHE A 745 3.31 -25.80 12.87
CA PHE A 745 2.92 -24.74 11.94
C PHE A 745 3.19 -23.32 12.50
N PRO A 746 2.74 -22.94 13.69
CA PRO A 746 3.04 -21.63 14.26
C PRO A 746 4.55 -21.41 14.49
N ILE A 747 5.30 -22.44 14.89
CA ILE A 747 6.74 -22.34 15.12
C ILE A 747 7.47 -22.03 13.81
N VAL A 748 7.16 -22.75 12.74
CA VAL A 748 7.78 -22.54 11.42
C VAL A 748 7.47 -21.14 10.90
N VAL A 749 6.22 -20.68 11.00
CA VAL A 749 5.84 -19.32 10.60
C VAL A 749 6.60 -18.27 11.40
N LEU A 750 6.73 -18.48 12.71
CA LEU A 750 7.50 -17.58 13.59
C LEU A 750 8.99 -17.53 13.19
N ILE A 751 9.59 -18.66 12.86
CA ILE A 751 10.98 -18.74 12.38
C ILE A 751 11.15 -17.99 11.06
N ILE A 752 10.24 -18.16 10.12
CA ILE A 752 10.29 -17.45 8.82
C ILE A 752 10.21 -15.93 9.02
N MET A 753 9.37 -15.48 9.96
CA MET A 753 9.31 -14.05 10.30
C MET A 753 10.63 -13.54 10.90
N ASP A 754 11.31 -14.31 11.74
CA ASP A 754 12.61 -13.94 12.29
C ASP A 754 13.69 -13.88 11.20
N VAL A 755 13.72 -14.85 10.29
CA VAL A 755 14.65 -14.86 9.14
C VAL A 755 14.43 -13.59 8.29
N PHE A 756 13.19 -13.21 8.04
CA PHE A 756 12.91 -11.99 7.31
C PHE A 756 13.41 -10.74 8.06
N LEU A 757 13.21 -10.65 9.37
CA LEU A 757 13.70 -9.54 10.18
C LEU A 757 15.24 -9.48 10.17
N GLN A 758 15.91 -10.61 10.27
CA GLN A 758 17.37 -10.68 10.13
C GLN A 758 17.84 -10.23 8.75
N LYS A 759 17.18 -10.69 7.68
CA LYS A 759 17.48 -10.25 6.32
C LYS A 759 17.31 -8.74 6.15
N MET A 760 16.29 -8.14 6.76
CA MET A 760 16.08 -6.69 6.74
C MET A 760 17.22 -5.91 7.39
N ARG A 761 17.83 -6.46 8.46
CA ARG A 761 18.94 -5.81 9.16
C ARG A 761 20.26 -5.95 8.44
N LEU A 762 20.54 -7.14 7.92
CA LEU A 762 21.83 -7.48 7.32
C LEU A 762 22.00 -6.91 5.90
N LYS A 763 20.94 -6.78 5.15
CA LYS A 763 20.98 -6.40 3.72
C LYS A 763 20.27 -5.08 3.47
N LYS A 764 20.92 -4.16 2.75
CA LYS A 764 20.31 -2.90 2.31
C LYS A 764 19.28 -3.15 1.20
N GLY A 765 18.40 -2.18 0.93
CA GLY A 765 17.37 -2.24 -0.11
C GLY A 765 15.98 -2.56 0.43
N ARG A 766 14.97 -2.50 -0.47
CA ARG A 766 13.57 -2.78 -0.10
C ARG A 766 13.34 -4.28 0.07
N LYS A 767 12.51 -4.64 1.03
CA LYS A 767 12.16 -6.02 1.31
C LYS A 767 10.68 -6.17 1.57
N ALA A 768 10.11 -7.30 1.17
CA ALA A 768 8.71 -7.64 1.41
C ALA A 768 8.59 -9.01 2.07
N ILE A 769 7.73 -9.13 3.07
CA ILE A 769 7.21 -10.41 3.55
C ILE A 769 5.74 -10.51 3.20
N ILE A 770 5.35 -11.60 2.57
CA ILE A 770 3.96 -11.88 2.19
C ILE A 770 3.55 -13.20 2.83
N ILE A 771 2.48 -13.17 3.63
CA ILE A 771 1.99 -14.33 4.37
C ILE A 771 0.62 -14.68 3.81
N GLU A 772 0.54 -15.79 3.07
CA GLU A 772 -0.70 -16.28 2.47
C GLU A 772 -1.33 -17.39 3.33
N GLU A 773 -2.62 -17.26 3.63
CA GLU A 773 -3.45 -18.20 4.41
C GLU A 773 -2.88 -18.58 5.81
N ALA A 774 -1.93 -17.81 6.32
CA ALA A 774 -1.28 -18.12 7.59
C ALA A 774 -2.10 -17.69 8.83
N TRP A 775 -3.35 -17.25 8.64
CA TRP A 775 -4.21 -16.85 9.75
C TRP A 775 -4.41 -17.97 10.78
N LYS A 776 -4.40 -19.25 10.40
CA LYS A 776 -4.43 -20.39 11.32
C LYS A 776 -3.22 -20.39 12.29
N ALA A 777 -2.03 -20.04 11.77
CA ALA A 777 -0.82 -19.93 12.60
C ALA A 777 -0.84 -18.73 13.54
N VAL A 778 -1.48 -17.62 13.11
CA VAL A 778 -1.49 -16.33 13.85
C VAL A 778 -2.78 -16.10 14.63
N ALA A 779 -3.72 -17.04 14.63
CA ALA A 779 -4.98 -16.96 15.38
C ALA A 779 -4.77 -16.88 16.90
N THR A 780 -3.60 -17.31 17.39
CA THR A 780 -3.30 -17.27 18.83
C THR A 780 -2.91 -15.86 19.28
N PRO A 781 -3.27 -15.44 20.51
CA PRO A 781 -2.94 -14.10 21.00
C PRO A 781 -1.46 -13.77 20.95
N ARG A 782 -0.60 -14.75 21.20
CA ARG A 782 0.87 -14.60 21.22
C ARG A 782 1.43 -14.37 19.81
N MET A 783 1.01 -15.19 18.86
CA MET A 783 1.42 -15.03 17.47
C MET A 783 0.89 -13.74 16.85
N ALA A 784 -0.35 -13.37 17.18
CA ALA A 784 -0.93 -12.09 16.74
C ALA A 784 -0.17 -10.88 17.30
N ALA A 785 0.29 -10.94 18.56
CA ALA A 785 1.15 -9.91 19.15
C ALA A 785 2.51 -9.84 18.43
N TYR A 786 3.09 -10.99 18.06
CA TYR A 786 4.34 -11.01 17.30
C TYR A 786 4.16 -10.50 15.86
N LEU A 787 3.06 -10.83 15.22
CA LEU A 787 2.71 -10.26 13.89
C LEU A 787 2.56 -8.73 13.97
N GLN A 788 1.92 -8.22 15.01
CA GLN A 788 1.85 -6.77 15.24
C GLN A 788 3.24 -6.15 15.41
N PHE A 789 4.12 -6.81 16.15
CA PHE A 789 5.52 -6.40 16.29
C PHE A 789 6.23 -6.39 14.93
N LEU A 790 6.06 -7.45 14.11
CA LEU A 790 6.60 -7.53 12.76
C LEU A 790 6.16 -6.34 11.91
N PHE A 791 4.85 -6.05 11.82
CA PHE A 791 4.31 -4.94 11.03
C PHE A 791 4.87 -3.58 11.46
N LYS A 792 5.04 -3.36 12.76
CA LYS A 792 5.63 -2.13 13.30
C LYS A 792 7.13 -2.03 13.00
N THR A 793 7.84 -3.15 13.07
CA THR A 793 9.29 -3.21 12.83
C THR A 793 9.62 -3.03 11.36
N VAL A 794 8.89 -3.71 10.46
CA VAL A 794 9.06 -3.62 9.00
C VAL A 794 8.96 -2.16 8.52
N ARG A 795 8.04 -1.40 9.09
CA ARG A 795 7.89 0.03 8.80
C ARG A 795 9.17 0.84 9.05
N LYS A 796 9.93 0.53 10.13
CA LYS A 796 11.18 1.24 10.47
C LYS A 796 12.28 1.04 9.43
N PHE A 797 12.27 -0.09 8.73
CA PHE A 797 13.25 -0.46 7.73
C PHE A 797 12.79 -0.21 6.29
N ASN A 798 11.73 0.57 6.09
CA ASN A 798 11.13 0.81 4.77
C ASN A 798 10.74 -0.49 4.02
N GLY A 799 10.34 -1.51 4.76
CA GLY A 799 9.88 -2.78 4.22
C GLY A 799 8.37 -2.82 3.99
N ILE A 800 7.92 -3.89 3.39
CA ILE A 800 6.51 -4.19 3.08
C ILE A 800 6.12 -5.46 3.83
N ALA A 801 5.03 -5.44 4.59
CA ALA A 801 4.44 -6.64 5.16
C ALA A 801 3.01 -6.81 4.61
N GLY A 802 2.74 -7.96 4.01
CA GLY A 802 1.45 -8.29 3.43
C GLY A 802 0.83 -9.54 4.03
N VAL A 803 -0.47 -9.48 4.29
CA VAL A 803 -1.30 -10.64 4.65
C VAL A 803 -2.32 -10.87 3.56
N VAL A 804 -2.45 -12.11 3.13
CA VAL A 804 -3.34 -12.53 2.05
C VAL A 804 -4.25 -13.63 2.58
N THR A 805 -5.58 -13.45 2.50
CA THR A 805 -6.55 -14.43 3.04
C THR A 805 -7.76 -14.61 2.15
N GLN A 806 -8.42 -15.75 2.28
CA GLN A 806 -9.69 -16.03 1.60
C GLN A 806 -10.89 -15.53 2.39
N GLU A 807 -10.83 -15.64 3.70
CA GLU A 807 -11.95 -15.36 4.59
C GLU A 807 -11.60 -14.21 5.54
N LEU A 808 -12.38 -13.16 5.43
CA LEU A 808 -12.22 -12.00 6.30
C LEU A 808 -12.74 -12.29 7.71
N GLU A 809 -13.76 -13.12 7.83
CA GLU A 809 -14.36 -13.51 9.12
C GLU A 809 -13.33 -14.12 10.07
N ASP A 810 -12.39 -14.90 9.56
CA ASP A 810 -11.30 -15.49 10.35
C ASP A 810 -10.35 -14.45 10.95
N LEU A 811 -10.02 -13.40 10.18
CA LEU A 811 -9.22 -12.28 10.67
C LEU A 811 -9.98 -11.42 11.69
N LEU A 812 -11.29 -11.33 11.55
CA LEU A 812 -12.16 -10.45 12.32
C LEU A 812 -12.71 -11.11 13.58
N SER A 813 -12.69 -12.46 13.66
CA SER A 813 -13.10 -13.22 14.84
C SER A 813 -12.24 -12.97 16.08
N SER A 814 -11.01 -12.47 15.89
CA SER A 814 -10.07 -12.13 16.97
C SER A 814 -9.80 -10.62 17.01
N ASP A 815 -10.18 -9.95 18.11
CA ASP A 815 -9.86 -8.54 18.35
C ASP A 815 -8.35 -8.23 18.28
N ILE A 816 -7.54 -9.21 18.62
CA ILE A 816 -6.07 -9.08 18.62
C ILE A 816 -5.56 -9.10 17.18
N LEU A 817 -6.05 -10.01 16.33
CA LEU A 817 -5.70 -10.07 14.90
C LEU A 817 -6.18 -8.83 14.15
N LYS A 818 -7.40 -8.37 14.44
CA LYS A 818 -7.93 -7.12 13.90
C LYS A 818 -7.00 -5.95 14.18
N LYS A 819 -6.56 -5.80 15.44
CA LYS A 819 -5.62 -4.74 15.85
C LYS A 819 -4.21 -4.96 15.26
N ALA A 820 -3.79 -6.20 15.08
CA ALA A 820 -2.47 -6.50 14.55
C ALA A 820 -2.36 -6.23 13.05
N VAL A 821 -3.32 -6.64 12.25
CA VAL A 821 -3.29 -6.59 10.78
C VAL A 821 -4.06 -5.39 10.23
N VAL A 822 -5.37 -5.31 10.50
CA VAL A 822 -6.22 -4.28 9.89
C VAL A 822 -5.80 -2.86 10.28
N ALA A 823 -5.47 -2.64 11.56
CA ALA A 823 -5.04 -1.33 12.04
C ALA A 823 -3.61 -0.94 11.62
N ASN A 824 -2.80 -1.87 11.12
CA ASN A 824 -1.42 -1.61 10.71
C ASN A 824 -1.18 -1.76 9.19
N ALA A 825 -2.22 -2.03 8.40
CA ALA A 825 -2.18 -2.08 6.95
C ALA A 825 -2.88 -0.86 6.37
N ASP A 826 -2.13 0.07 5.80
CA ASP A 826 -2.68 1.27 5.15
C ASP A 826 -3.20 0.97 3.73
N VAL A 827 -2.82 -0.17 3.16
CA VAL A 827 -3.30 -0.63 1.86
C VAL A 827 -4.27 -1.80 2.04
N THR A 828 -5.47 -1.68 1.50
CA THR A 828 -6.49 -2.75 1.51
C THR A 828 -6.84 -3.13 0.08
N ILE A 829 -6.77 -4.42 -0.23
CA ILE A 829 -7.05 -4.97 -1.56
C ILE A 829 -8.19 -5.97 -1.42
N LEU A 830 -9.29 -5.73 -2.12
CA LEU A 830 -10.45 -6.61 -2.14
C LEU A 830 -10.70 -7.14 -3.55
N LEU A 831 -10.76 -8.45 -3.67
CA LEU A 831 -11.22 -9.11 -4.88
C LEU A 831 -12.75 -9.24 -4.83
N ASP A 832 -13.35 -9.91 -5.79
CA ASP A 832 -14.80 -10.06 -5.92
C ASP A 832 -15.46 -10.61 -4.64
N GLN A 833 -16.25 -9.78 -3.97
CA GLN A 833 -16.94 -10.06 -2.73
C GLN A 833 -18.43 -10.42 -2.92
N SER A 834 -18.88 -10.64 -4.15
CA SER A 834 -20.30 -10.83 -4.50
C SER A 834 -20.95 -12.02 -3.76
N LYS A 835 -20.16 -13.01 -3.35
CA LYS A 835 -20.64 -14.18 -2.57
C LYS A 835 -21.10 -13.82 -1.16
N PHE A 836 -20.59 -12.74 -0.59
CA PHE A 836 -20.84 -12.34 0.81
C PHE A 836 -21.77 -11.13 0.93
N LYS A 837 -22.42 -10.73 -0.16
CA LYS A 837 -23.22 -9.50 -0.26
C LYS A 837 -24.24 -9.34 0.87
N ASP A 838 -24.90 -10.42 1.25
CA ASP A 838 -25.99 -10.38 2.23
C ASP A 838 -25.50 -10.23 3.68
N ASN A 839 -24.23 -10.60 3.96
CA ASN A 839 -23.61 -10.58 5.30
C ASN A 839 -22.43 -9.57 5.40
N TYR A 840 -22.36 -8.61 4.48
CA TYR A 840 -21.19 -7.72 4.37
C TYR A 840 -21.22 -6.53 5.35
N GLN A 841 -22.26 -6.42 6.19
CA GLN A 841 -22.42 -5.29 7.11
C GLN A 841 -21.31 -5.27 8.17
N ASP A 842 -21.00 -6.40 8.79
CA ASP A 842 -19.94 -6.52 9.79
C ASP A 842 -18.57 -6.17 9.19
N VAL A 843 -18.32 -6.62 7.96
CA VAL A 843 -17.11 -6.30 7.20
C VAL A 843 -17.00 -4.79 6.93
N THR A 844 -18.11 -4.15 6.56
CA THR A 844 -18.19 -2.72 6.29
C THR A 844 -17.80 -1.90 7.52
N GLU A 845 -18.36 -2.25 8.67
CA GLU A 845 -18.05 -1.55 9.94
C GLU A 845 -16.60 -1.77 10.36
N GLN A 846 -16.08 -2.97 10.20
CA GLN A 846 -14.75 -3.32 10.69
C GLN A 846 -13.61 -2.78 9.82
N LEU A 847 -13.81 -2.72 8.49
CA LEU A 847 -12.87 -2.09 7.57
C LEU A 847 -13.08 -0.57 7.44
N GLY A 848 -14.11 -0.01 8.11
CA GLY A 848 -14.47 1.39 8.03
C GLY A 848 -14.81 1.82 6.60
N LEU A 849 -15.60 1.01 5.86
CA LEU A 849 -15.98 1.29 4.49
C LEU A 849 -17.15 2.27 4.42
N THR A 850 -17.04 3.25 3.55
CA THR A 850 -18.16 4.14 3.23
C THR A 850 -19.17 3.47 2.28
N GLN A 851 -20.38 4.00 2.20
CA GLN A 851 -21.40 3.50 1.27
C GLN A 851 -20.95 3.57 -0.21
N VAL A 852 -20.18 4.60 -0.56
CA VAL A 852 -19.62 4.78 -1.91
C VAL A 852 -18.59 3.66 -2.20
N GLN A 853 -17.70 3.39 -1.26
CA GLN A 853 -16.71 2.30 -1.37
C GLN A 853 -17.39 0.95 -1.49
N LEU A 854 -18.41 0.71 -0.68
CA LEU A 854 -19.20 -0.52 -0.71
C LEU A 854 -19.89 -0.73 -2.07
N GLN A 855 -20.52 0.31 -2.60
CA GLN A 855 -21.11 0.27 -3.93
C GLN A 855 -20.07 -0.07 -4.99
N GLN A 856 -18.88 0.52 -4.91
CA GLN A 856 -17.80 0.27 -5.85
C GLN A 856 -17.27 -1.18 -5.77
N ILE A 857 -17.11 -1.73 -4.56
CA ILE A 857 -16.68 -3.11 -4.33
C ILE A 857 -17.64 -4.11 -5.00
N PHE A 858 -18.96 -3.91 -4.89
CA PHE A 858 -19.94 -4.81 -5.52
C PHE A 858 -20.11 -4.61 -7.04
N THR A 859 -19.41 -3.65 -7.65
CA THR A 859 -19.29 -3.55 -9.11
C THR A 859 -18.13 -4.35 -9.68
N ILE A 860 -17.24 -4.90 -8.84
CA ILE A 860 -16.10 -5.71 -9.28
C ILE A 860 -16.59 -6.89 -10.13
N ASN A 861 -16.02 -7.02 -11.32
CA ASN A 861 -16.36 -8.05 -12.32
C ASN A 861 -17.82 -8.02 -12.84
N GLN A 862 -18.60 -6.98 -12.56
CA GLN A 862 -20.02 -6.89 -12.95
C GLN A 862 -20.25 -6.01 -14.20
N LEU A 863 -19.24 -5.24 -14.64
CA LEU A 863 -19.35 -4.43 -15.85
C LEU A 863 -19.16 -5.28 -17.11
N LYS A 864 -19.74 -4.84 -18.23
CA LYS A 864 -19.58 -5.48 -19.55
C LYS A 864 -18.27 -5.09 -20.23
N ASN A 865 -17.17 -5.05 -19.48
CA ASN A 865 -15.85 -4.64 -19.95
C ASN A 865 -14.88 -5.81 -20.16
N LYS A 866 -15.37 -7.06 -20.06
CA LYS A 866 -14.57 -8.29 -20.20
C LYS A 866 -14.53 -8.83 -21.63
N GLU A 867 -15.36 -8.32 -22.51
CA GLU A 867 -15.47 -8.85 -23.87
C GLU A 867 -14.14 -8.70 -24.63
N GLY A 868 -13.62 -9.81 -25.14
CA GLY A 868 -12.32 -9.87 -25.80
C GLY A 868 -11.08 -9.87 -24.89
N ARG A 869 -11.25 -9.81 -23.55
CA ARG A 869 -10.14 -9.78 -22.57
C ARG A 869 -10.06 -11.13 -21.84
N ALA A 870 -9.14 -11.97 -22.29
CA ALA A 870 -8.86 -13.26 -21.65
C ALA A 870 -8.18 -13.02 -20.29
N TYR A 871 -8.57 -13.79 -19.26
CA TYR A 871 -7.94 -13.73 -17.91
C TYR A 871 -7.93 -12.35 -17.24
N PHE A 872 -8.93 -11.55 -17.54
CA PHE A 872 -9.17 -10.27 -16.88
C PHE A 872 -9.98 -10.48 -15.58
N ARG A 873 -9.50 -9.87 -14.50
CA ARG A 873 -10.19 -9.77 -13.20
C ARG A 873 -10.05 -8.37 -12.67
N GLU A 874 -11.06 -7.88 -11.98
CA GLU A 874 -10.98 -6.60 -11.30
C GLU A 874 -10.67 -6.78 -9.81
N VAL A 875 -9.93 -5.83 -9.26
CA VAL A 875 -9.59 -5.70 -7.84
C VAL A 875 -9.88 -4.28 -7.37
N TRP A 876 -10.40 -4.15 -6.16
CA TRP A 876 -10.52 -2.86 -5.51
C TRP A 876 -9.33 -2.63 -4.60
N ILE A 877 -8.71 -1.45 -4.70
CA ILE A 877 -7.51 -1.10 -3.93
C ILE A 877 -7.77 0.23 -3.23
N ARG A 878 -7.64 0.23 -1.90
CA ARG A 878 -7.63 1.42 -1.06
C ARG A 878 -6.21 1.66 -0.54
N ARG A 879 -5.72 2.90 -0.64
CA ARG A 879 -4.43 3.37 -0.13
C ARG A 879 -4.68 4.63 0.68
N GLY A 880 -4.76 4.48 1.99
CA GLY A 880 -5.16 5.56 2.89
C GLY A 880 -6.58 6.07 2.58
N ASP A 881 -6.66 7.30 2.15
CA ASP A 881 -7.90 8.01 1.78
C ASP A 881 -8.29 7.91 0.31
N THR A 882 -7.47 7.27 -0.52
CA THR A 882 -7.76 7.04 -1.94
C THR A 882 -8.13 5.59 -2.21
N TRP A 883 -9.11 5.38 -3.08
CA TRP A 883 -9.54 4.04 -3.48
C TRP A 883 -10.05 4.01 -4.90
N ASP A 884 -9.90 2.86 -5.56
CA ASP A 884 -10.46 2.65 -6.89
C ASP A 884 -10.51 1.17 -7.28
N VAL A 885 -11.16 0.85 -8.42
CA VAL A 885 -11.15 -0.46 -9.06
C VAL A 885 -10.16 -0.47 -10.21
N PHE A 886 -9.32 -1.50 -10.21
CA PHE A 886 -8.30 -1.75 -11.22
C PHE A 886 -8.48 -3.13 -11.85
N GLY A 887 -8.00 -3.29 -13.07
CA GLY A 887 -8.00 -4.57 -13.75
C GLY A 887 -6.65 -5.27 -13.65
N VAL A 888 -6.66 -6.55 -13.31
CA VAL A 888 -5.52 -7.45 -13.45
C VAL A 888 -5.69 -8.17 -14.77
N GLU A 889 -4.87 -7.82 -15.75
CA GLU A 889 -4.86 -8.41 -17.07
C GLU A 889 -3.42 -8.73 -17.46
N GLU A 890 -3.14 -9.99 -17.77
CA GLU A 890 -1.79 -10.48 -18.00
C GLU A 890 -1.68 -11.15 -19.36
N PRO A 891 -0.51 -11.05 -20.02
CA PRO A 891 -0.27 -11.77 -21.26
C PRO A 891 -0.19 -13.28 -21.04
N PRO A 892 -0.32 -14.07 -22.13
CA PRO A 892 -0.19 -15.52 -22.09
C PRO A 892 1.08 -16.03 -21.42
N GLU A 893 2.19 -15.37 -21.64
CA GLU A 893 3.51 -15.73 -21.10
C GLU A 893 3.52 -15.61 -19.55
N CYS A 894 2.95 -14.53 -19.03
CA CYS A 894 2.78 -14.36 -17.58
C CYS A 894 1.79 -15.40 -17.01
N TYR A 895 0.71 -15.70 -17.71
CA TYR A 895 -0.25 -16.73 -17.30
C TYR A 895 0.44 -18.08 -17.07
N TRP A 896 1.27 -18.55 -18.02
CA TRP A 896 2.03 -19.77 -17.86
C TRP A 896 2.98 -19.77 -16.66
N ALA A 897 3.58 -18.62 -16.36
CA ALA A 897 4.44 -18.48 -15.18
C ALA A 897 3.65 -18.46 -13.86
N TYR A 898 2.36 -18.03 -13.85
CA TYR A 898 1.54 -17.85 -12.66
C TYR A 898 0.54 -18.98 -12.40
N THR A 899 0.37 -19.89 -13.37
CA THR A 899 -0.66 -20.90 -13.24
C THR A 899 -0.53 -21.75 -11.98
N THR A 900 -1.64 -21.91 -11.28
CA THR A 900 -1.76 -22.79 -10.10
C THR A 900 -2.41 -24.13 -10.46
N GLU A 901 -2.90 -24.26 -11.69
CA GLU A 901 -3.56 -25.47 -12.17
C GLU A 901 -2.56 -26.61 -12.39
N ARG A 902 -2.78 -27.74 -11.74
CA ARG A 902 -1.84 -28.86 -11.73
C ARG A 902 -1.47 -29.35 -13.13
N LEU A 903 -2.45 -29.56 -14.01
CA LEU A 903 -2.20 -30.06 -15.36
C LEU A 903 -1.41 -29.07 -16.22
N GLU A 904 -1.61 -27.79 -16.02
CA GLU A 904 -0.86 -26.74 -16.71
C GLU A 904 0.58 -26.66 -16.23
N LYS A 905 0.81 -26.81 -14.91
CA LYS A 905 2.16 -26.91 -14.34
C LYS A 905 2.90 -28.15 -14.88
N GLU A 906 2.22 -29.31 -14.95
CA GLU A 906 2.80 -30.55 -15.49
C GLU A 906 3.18 -30.35 -16.96
N ALA A 907 2.32 -29.74 -17.77
CA ALA A 907 2.60 -29.43 -19.18
C ALA A 907 3.80 -28.48 -19.33
N LEU A 908 3.89 -27.43 -18.53
CA LEU A 908 5.04 -26.52 -18.56
C LEU A 908 6.35 -27.24 -18.17
N LYS A 909 6.30 -28.14 -17.17
CA LYS A 909 7.48 -28.94 -16.75
C LYS A 909 7.99 -29.85 -17.86
N ILE A 910 7.12 -30.39 -18.73
CA ILE A 910 7.53 -31.18 -19.90
C ILE A 910 8.37 -30.32 -20.85
N TYR A 911 7.92 -29.10 -21.15
CA TYR A 911 8.67 -28.19 -22.02
C TYR A 911 9.98 -27.73 -21.36
N GLU A 912 9.94 -27.41 -20.04
CA GLU A 912 11.15 -27.02 -19.29
C GLU A 912 12.20 -28.14 -19.28
N ALA A 913 11.79 -29.40 -19.09
CA ALA A 913 12.70 -30.55 -19.13
C ALA A 913 13.36 -30.71 -20.50
N HIS A 914 12.64 -30.38 -21.57
CA HIS A 914 13.19 -30.44 -22.95
C HIS A 914 14.16 -29.28 -23.24
N PHE A 915 13.77 -28.02 -22.89
CA PHE A 915 14.57 -26.83 -23.24
C PHE A 915 15.60 -26.46 -22.17
N GLY A 916 15.56 -27.04 -20.99
CA GLY A 916 16.47 -26.75 -19.85
C GLY A 916 16.33 -25.35 -19.26
N ASN A 917 15.32 -24.57 -19.71
CA ASN A 917 15.09 -23.20 -19.28
C ASN A 917 13.60 -22.90 -19.31
N ILE A 918 13.07 -22.41 -18.19
CA ILE A 918 11.64 -22.11 -18.01
C ILE A 918 11.17 -20.97 -18.94
N GLN A 919 11.99 -19.95 -19.21
CA GLN A 919 11.64 -18.86 -20.12
C GLN A 919 11.42 -19.39 -21.53
N GLN A 920 12.33 -20.24 -22.03
CA GLN A 920 12.20 -20.85 -23.35
C GLN A 920 10.98 -21.80 -23.38
N ALA A 921 10.75 -22.54 -22.30
CA ALA A 921 9.57 -23.39 -22.16
C ALA A 921 8.27 -22.59 -22.31
N ILE A 922 8.17 -21.43 -21.66
CA ILE A 922 7.00 -20.54 -21.74
C ILE A 922 6.80 -20.03 -23.19
N ILE A 923 7.86 -19.66 -23.86
CA ILE A 923 7.80 -19.19 -25.27
C ILE A 923 7.27 -20.28 -26.17
N GLU A 924 7.83 -21.49 -26.09
CA GLU A 924 7.50 -22.54 -27.01
C GLU A 924 6.15 -23.21 -26.72
N ILE A 925 5.76 -23.35 -25.45
CA ILE A 925 4.43 -23.88 -25.09
C ILE A 925 3.32 -22.94 -25.59
N GLU A 926 3.50 -21.62 -25.47
CA GLU A 926 2.53 -20.65 -25.98
C GLU A 926 2.49 -20.62 -27.53
N LYS A 927 3.62 -20.77 -28.17
CA LYS A 927 3.71 -20.87 -29.63
C LYS A 927 2.99 -22.10 -30.17
N ASP A 928 3.14 -23.25 -29.50
CA ASP A 928 2.44 -24.49 -29.89
C ASP A 928 0.93 -24.37 -29.60
N ARG A 929 0.52 -23.77 -28.47
CA ARG A 929 -0.88 -23.52 -28.21
C ARG A 929 -1.54 -22.65 -29.30
N LYS A 930 -0.86 -21.59 -29.73
CA LYS A 930 -1.34 -20.73 -30.83
C LYS A 930 -1.44 -21.47 -32.15
N LYS A 931 -0.44 -22.32 -32.50
CA LYS A 931 -0.46 -23.16 -33.70
C LYS A 931 -1.59 -24.21 -33.67
N ALA A 932 -1.84 -24.80 -32.49
CA ALA A 932 -2.93 -25.74 -32.28
C ALA A 932 -4.32 -25.09 -32.26
N GLN A 933 -4.40 -23.76 -32.27
CA GLN A 933 -5.64 -22.96 -32.20
C GLN A 933 -6.52 -23.31 -31.00
N VAL A 934 -5.90 -23.73 -29.87
CA VAL A 934 -6.63 -24.09 -28.64
C VAL A 934 -6.75 -22.83 -27.77
N GLY A 935 -7.99 -22.39 -27.55
CA GLY A 935 -8.28 -21.16 -26.79
C GLY A 935 -8.00 -21.28 -25.31
N LYS A 936 -8.37 -22.43 -24.68
CA LYS A 936 -8.24 -22.64 -23.23
C LYS A 936 -6.91 -23.32 -22.90
N TYR A 937 -6.18 -22.77 -21.93
CA TYR A 937 -4.88 -23.30 -21.49
C TYR A 937 -4.99 -24.71 -20.93
N LEU A 938 -6.01 -24.96 -20.08
CA LEU A 938 -6.23 -26.29 -19.50
C LEU A 938 -6.47 -27.37 -20.56
N ASP A 939 -7.22 -27.05 -21.61
CA ASP A 939 -7.47 -27.99 -22.70
C ASP A 939 -6.20 -28.27 -23.51
N PHE A 940 -5.37 -27.27 -23.72
CA PHE A 940 -4.06 -27.45 -24.34
C PHE A 940 -3.11 -28.24 -23.43
N ALA A 941 -3.08 -27.94 -22.13
CA ALA A 941 -2.28 -28.68 -21.15
C ALA A 941 -2.64 -30.19 -21.12
N ARG A 942 -3.93 -30.51 -21.18
CA ARG A 942 -4.38 -31.93 -21.32
C ARG A 942 -3.83 -32.60 -22.58
N GLN A 943 -3.81 -31.89 -23.71
CA GLN A 943 -3.23 -32.42 -24.94
C GLN A 943 -1.72 -32.63 -24.80
N VAL A 944 -0.99 -31.69 -24.23
CA VAL A 944 0.45 -31.81 -23.98
C VAL A 944 0.76 -32.99 -23.06
N ASN A 945 0.03 -33.14 -21.95
CA ASN A 945 0.23 -34.26 -21.03
C ASN A 945 -0.11 -35.62 -21.64
N ASN A 946 -0.94 -35.65 -22.69
CA ASN A 946 -1.22 -36.81 -23.50
C ASN A 946 -0.28 -36.93 -24.75
N HIS A 947 0.82 -36.18 -24.80
CA HIS A 947 1.77 -36.14 -25.92
C HIS A 947 1.13 -35.74 -27.26
N GLN A 948 0.16 -34.88 -27.29
CA GLN A 948 -0.50 -34.30 -28.44
C GLN A 948 -0.11 -32.82 -28.64
N ASN A 949 -0.06 -32.36 -29.90
CA ASN A 949 0.19 -30.93 -30.23
C ASN A 949 1.46 -30.31 -29.63
N ILE A 950 2.53 -31.11 -29.49
CA ILE A 950 3.82 -30.69 -28.93
C ILE A 950 4.86 -30.48 -30.05
N MET A 951 4.52 -29.68 -31.05
CA MET A 951 5.29 -29.52 -32.28
C MET A 951 6.72 -29.00 -32.08
N SER A 952 6.95 -28.18 -31.07
CA SER A 952 8.28 -27.64 -30.77
C SER A 952 9.19 -28.62 -30.02
N LEU A 953 8.66 -29.74 -29.53
CA LEU A 953 9.42 -30.78 -28.85
C LEU A 953 9.93 -31.89 -29.82
N TRP A 954 9.44 -31.93 -31.06
CA TRP A 954 9.85 -32.79 -32.14
C TRP A 954 10.65 -31.99 -33.15
#